data_ada6ead7b048cd048101d000dd9ebed4
#
_entry.id   ada6ead7b048cd048101d000dd9ebed4
#
_cell.length_a   1.000
_cell.length_b   1.000
_cell.length_c   1.000
_cell.angle_alpha   90.00
_cell.angle_beta   90.00
_cell.angle_gamma   90.00
#
_symmetry.space_group_name_H-M   'P 1'
#
loop_
_entity.id
_entity.type
_entity.pdbx_description
1 polymer ?
#
loop_
_entity_poly.entity_id
_entity_poly.type
_entity_poly.pdbx_seq_one_letter_code
_entity_poly.pdbx_strand_id
1 'polypeptide(L)'
;MKSLIIVESPAKAKTIKNFLDKSYNVIASKGHIRDLPKTSFGIKIEDDKFTPEYRVSSDHSAIVKEIKELAKGADEIYLATDEDREGEAIAFHIANAIGKEPTSLPRIVFHEITKSAIQNALKSPRRVDMNSVNAQQTRRLLDRIVGYKLSPLLNLKIQKGLSAGRVQSAALKIIVDREREIQAFKPVEYYTIDTVFKKDLDAELVKFENQKIEKLTIQNPDRAKYIIENLQNEKFSVREIESKDRKIQPSPPFMTSTLQQSASNRLGFSPKKTMMIAQSLYEGVQTNEGFMGAITYMRTDSLNLAKEAVAAAREHILQNYGKEYLPAKAISYTTSSKGAQEAHEAIRPTNLNFTPQIAAKFLEKDALKLYTLIYNRFLACQMSACVSQTQNVYVASEKGEFKISGRKVLFDGFYKVYGELDKDKILPNLKKGDEMSLQSIKSTQNFTEPPARYSEAGLVKKLESLGIGRPSTYAPTISLLTSRDYVRIEKKQLIPNEIAFSMIGVLEEHFSNIVDSEFTSHLEEKLDEIALDKADWQKVLSDFYYPFMEKISAGKTGIKSLKTATLIGEKCPECGSELVLRKGRYGEFIACSNFPKCKYSRNVAKDNEKSAETGTTTAAKPKRELKKLDVPCPKCGGEIVERFSRRGKFYGCANYPKCDFISNYEPVAQKCDECGGDMIKKELKKGTFTECTKCKKKTLISEN
;
A
#
# COMPACT_ATOMS: atom_id res chain seq x y z
N MET A 1 29.45 9.04 33.00
CA MET A 1 27.98 9.18 32.79
C MET A 1 27.58 8.11 31.79
N LYS A 2 26.61 7.26 32.10
CA LYS A 2 26.08 6.22 31.19
C LYS A 2 24.74 6.68 30.67
N SER A 3 24.63 6.98 29.39
CA SER A 3 23.37 7.39 28.77
C SER A 3 22.73 6.26 28.00
N LEU A 4 21.41 6.12 28.12
CA LEU A 4 20.60 5.14 27.38
C LEU A 4 19.81 5.84 26.28
N ILE A 5 19.99 5.43 25.03
CA ILE A 5 19.19 5.90 23.90
C ILE A 5 18.25 4.78 23.47
N ILE A 6 16.95 5.08 23.43
CA ILE A 6 15.92 4.11 23.04
C ILE A 6 15.32 4.53 21.71
N VAL A 7 15.44 3.65 20.69
CA VAL A 7 14.92 3.84 19.33
C VAL A 7 13.83 2.82 19.04
N GLU A 8 13.11 2.96 17.92
CA GLU A 8 12.05 2.00 17.57
C GLU A 8 12.56 0.75 16.83
N SER A 9 13.68 0.83 16.08
CA SER A 9 14.12 -0.30 15.24
C SER A 9 15.55 -0.76 15.53
N PRO A 10 15.84 -2.08 15.40
CA PRO A 10 17.19 -2.61 15.56
C PRO A 10 18.20 -2.04 14.54
N ALA A 11 17.75 -1.72 13.32
CA ALA A 11 18.60 -1.14 12.30
C ALA A 11 19.08 0.25 12.72
N LYS A 12 18.15 1.12 13.19
CA LYS A 12 18.51 2.42 13.77
C LYS A 12 19.46 2.28 14.96
N ALA A 13 19.20 1.35 15.87
CA ALA A 13 20.08 1.14 17.03
C ALA A 13 21.52 0.84 16.58
N LYS A 14 21.68 -0.03 15.58
CA LYS A 14 22.98 -0.36 15.01
C LYS A 14 23.66 0.87 14.39
N THR A 15 22.91 1.63 13.59
CA THR A 15 23.45 2.81 12.90
C THR A 15 23.89 3.88 13.87
N ILE A 16 23.02 4.25 14.83
CA ILE A 16 23.31 5.31 15.83
C ILE A 16 24.45 4.91 16.74
N LYS A 17 24.53 3.65 17.15
CA LYS A 17 25.62 3.14 17.99
C LYS A 17 27.00 3.35 17.35
N ASN A 18 27.10 3.30 16.02
CA ASN A 18 28.37 3.51 15.31
C ASN A 18 28.84 4.98 15.34
N PHE A 19 27.97 5.92 15.64
CA PHE A 19 28.28 7.36 15.70
C PHE A 19 28.63 7.85 17.12
N LEU A 20 28.40 7.02 18.13
CA LEU A 20 28.53 7.36 19.53
C LEU A 20 29.67 6.58 20.20
N ASP A 21 30.21 7.16 21.25
CA ASP A 21 31.25 6.51 22.06
C ASP A 21 30.65 5.50 23.06
N LYS A 22 31.53 4.87 23.85
CA LYS A 22 31.15 3.81 24.82
C LYS A 22 30.31 4.30 26.01
N SER A 23 30.13 5.59 26.20
CA SER A 23 29.29 6.16 27.25
C SER A 23 27.80 6.02 26.93
N TYR A 24 27.46 5.82 25.66
CA TYR A 24 26.09 5.64 25.19
C TYR A 24 25.74 4.16 24.98
N ASN A 25 24.63 3.75 25.57
CA ASN A 25 24.00 2.46 25.30
C ASN A 25 22.77 2.68 24.39
N VAL A 26 22.66 1.94 23.29
CA VAL A 26 21.57 2.11 22.34
C VAL A 26 20.76 0.82 22.26
N ILE A 27 19.46 0.90 22.49
CA ILE A 27 18.53 -0.24 22.42
C ILE A 27 17.30 0.07 21.57
N ALA A 28 16.73 -0.95 20.93
CA ALA A 28 15.53 -0.81 20.13
C ALA A 28 14.31 -1.40 20.85
N SER A 29 13.19 -0.66 20.85
CA SER A 29 11.88 -1.17 21.34
C SER A 29 11.24 -2.20 20.42
N LYS A 30 11.66 -2.27 19.17
CA LYS A 30 11.07 -3.08 18.09
C LYS A 30 9.63 -2.69 17.75
N GLY A 31 9.37 -1.38 17.71
CA GLY A 31 8.08 -0.77 17.41
C GLY A 31 7.25 -0.46 18.66
N HIS A 32 5.93 -0.51 18.52
CA HIS A 32 4.99 -0.23 19.61
C HIS A 32 5.02 -1.35 20.67
N ILE A 33 5.52 -1.06 21.84
CA ILE A 33 5.58 -2.02 22.97
C ILE A 33 4.29 -2.12 23.76
N ARG A 34 3.40 -1.11 23.67
CA ARG A 34 2.08 -1.08 24.29
C ARG A 34 1.02 -0.80 23.23
N ASP A 35 -0.12 -1.46 23.35
CA ASP A 35 -1.28 -1.23 22.49
C ASP A 35 -2.57 -1.56 23.24
N LEU A 36 -3.72 -1.22 22.64
CA LEU A 36 -5.03 -1.63 23.13
C LEU A 36 -5.16 -3.17 23.07
N PRO A 37 -5.89 -3.80 23.99
CA PRO A 37 -6.07 -5.25 24.01
C PRO A 37 -6.60 -5.78 22.68
N LYS A 38 -6.10 -6.96 22.25
CA LYS A 38 -6.53 -7.58 20.97
C LYS A 38 -7.94 -8.16 21.06
N THR A 39 -8.37 -8.62 22.22
CA THR A 39 -9.61 -9.38 22.42
C THR A 39 -10.75 -8.61 23.05
N SER A 40 -10.50 -7.42 23.58
CA SER A 40 -11.52 -6.54 24.17
C SER A 40 -11.53 -5.17 23.54
N PHE A 41 -12.56 -4.38 23.80
CA PHE A 41 -12.71 -3.02 23.27
C PHE A 41 -11.54 -2.11 23.69
N GLY A 42 -11.14 -2.21 24.98
CA GLY A 42 -9.96 -1.54 25.53
C GLY A 42 -10.07 -0.02 25.62
N ILE A 43 -11.29 0.51 25.62
CA ILE A 43 -11.58 1.93 25.82
C ILE A 43 -12.64 2.02 26.91
N LYS A 44 -12.31 2.65 28.03
CA LYS A 44 -13.27 3.00 29.08
C LYS A 44 -13.88 4.34 28.74
N ILE A 45 -15.21 4.42 28.74
CA ILE A 45 -15.95 5.65 28.42
C ILE A 45 -16.81 5.98 29.64
N GLU A 46 -16.50 7.08 30.31
CA GLU A 46 -17.21 7.57 31.49
C GLU A 46 -17.24 9.10 31.43
N ASP A 47 -18.40 9.71 31.64
CA ASP A 47 -18.58 11.16 31.64
C ASP A 47 -17.92 11.86 30.46
N ASP A 48 -18.17 11.35 29.26
CA ASP A 48 -17.57 11.82 27.97
C ASP A 48 -16.06 11.73 27.86
N LYS A 49 -15.41 11.05 28.82
CA LYS A 49 -13.96 10.79 28.81
C LYS A 49 -13.64 9.41 28.22
N PHE A 50 -12.80 9.42 27.22
CA PHE A 50 -12.32 8.21 26.53
C PHE A 50 -10.93 7.85 27.05
N THR A 51 -10.86 6.84 27.91
CA THR A 51 -9.61 6.40 28.51
C THR A 51 -9.14 5.09 27.89
N PRO A 52 -7.99 5.08 27.19
CA PRO A 52 -7.46 3.86 26.59
C PRO A 52 -6.81 2.95 27.64
N GLU A 53 -7.13 1.67 27.60
CA GLU A 53 -6.52 0.64 28.45
C GLU A 53 -5.30 0.01 27.78
N TYR A 54 -4.20 0.74 27.70
CA TYR A 54 -2.98 0.22 27.08
C TYR A 54 -2.33 -0.89 27.91
N ARG A 55 -1.88 -1.95 27.22
CA ARG A 55 -1.16 -3.09 27.82
C ARG A 55 0.13 -3.35 27.03
N VAL A 56 1.16 -3.80 27.73
CA VAL A 56 2.36 -4.34 27.09
C VAL A 56 1.95 -5.60 26.31
N SER A 57 2.28 -5.65 25.03
CA SER A 57 1.99 -6.84 24.22
C SER A 57 2.90 -8.00 24.64
N SER A 58 2.37 -9.23 24.63
CA SER A 58 3.11 -10.44 25.03
C SER A 58 4.44 -10.58 24.28
N ASP A 59 4.42 -10.24 22.99
CA ASP A 59 5.58 -10.36 22.10
C ASP A 59 6.72 -9.38 22.45
N HIS A 60 6.41 -8.31 23.21
CA HIS A 60 7.36 -7.28 23.63
C HIS A 60 7.75 -7.35 25.12
N SER A 61 7.23 -8.32 25.87
CA SER A 61 7.50 -8.40 27.31
C SER A 61 8.99 -8.56 27.63
N ALA A 62 9.72 -9.33 26.84
CA ALA A 62 11.16 -9.53 27.02
C ALA A 62 11.97 -8.23 26.79
N ILE A 63 11.69 -7.51 25.69
CA ILE A 63 12.39 -6.27 25.38
C ILE A 63 12.05 -5.15 26.37
N VAL A 64 10.81 -5.09 26.86
CA VAL A 64 10.42 -4.13 27.92
C VAL A 64 11.17 -4.41 29.21
N LYS A 65 11.38 -5.69 29.57
CA LYS A 65 12.18 -6.06 30.74
C LYS A 65 13.64 -5.60 30.56
N GLU A 66 14.24 -5.86 29.41
CA GLU A 66 15.61 -5.45 29.08
C GLU A 66 15.76 -3.91 29.14
N ILE A 67 14.83 -3.16 28.52
CA ILE A 67 14.83 -1.69 28.57
C ILE A 67 14.74 -1.19 30.03
N LYS A 68 13.89 -1.80 30.86
CA LYS A 68 13.77 -1.45 32.28
C LYS A 68 15.08 -1.66 33.06
N GLU A 69 15.77 -2.78 32.84
CA GLU A 69 17.05 -3.06 33.50
C GLU A 69 18.14 -2.07 33.07
N LEU A 70 18.22 -1.77 31.77
CA LEU A 70 19.17 -0.77 31.26
C LEU A 70 18.86 0.63 31.79
N ALA A 71 17.58 0.99 31.89
CA ALA A 71 17.12 2.29 32.38
C ALA A 71 17.46 2.53 33.87
N LYS A 72 17.49 1.46 34.69
CA LYS A 72 17.89 1.58 36.12
C LYS A 72 19.38 1.94 36.28
N GLY A 73 20.22 1.52 35.35
CA GLY A 73 21.67 1.76 35.38
C GLY A 73 22.12 2.97 34.54
N ALA A 74 21.19 3.73 33.97
CA ALA A 74 21.50 4.90 33.16
C ALA A 74 21.33 6.19 33.96
N ASP A 75 22.29 7.10 33.81
CA ASP A 75 22.23 8.47 34.38
C ASP A 75 21.23 9.34 33.60
N GLU A 76 21.17 9.17 32.28
CA GLU A 76 20.23 9.83 31.39
C GLU A 76 19.58 8.85 30.42
N ILE A 77 18.31 9.10 30.07
CA ILE A 77 17.55 8.27 29.12
C ILE A 77 17.00 9.19 28.02
N TYR A 78 17.44 8.95 26.79
CA TYR A 78 16.98 9.66 25.60
C TYR A 78 15.97 8.81 24.82
N LEU A 79 14.85 9.43 24.43
CA LEU A 79 13.87 8.85 23.51
C LEU A 79 14.18 9.33 22.10
N ALA A 80 14.56 8.40 21.19
CA ALA A 80 15.09 8.72 19.86
C ALA A 80 14.29 8.02 18.75
N THR A 81 12.97 8.06 18.87
CA THR A 81 12.02 7.52 17.88
C THR A 81 11.84 8.53 16.72
N ASP A 82 11.17 8.10 15.62
CA ASP A 82 10.93 8.96 14.45
C ASP A 82 10.23 10.28 14.81
N GLU A 83 10.38 11.28 13.97
CA GLU A 83 9.80 12.61 14.18
C GLU A 83 8.38 12.69 13.59
N ASP A 84 7.58 11.68 13.75
CA ASP A 84 6.17 11.71 13.41
C ASP A 84 5.29 11.38 14.64
N ARG A 85 3.98 11.46 14.48
CA ARG A 85 3.03 11.17 15.57
C ARG A 85 3.16 9.73 16.10
N GLU A 86 3.52 8.78 15.23
CA GLU A 86 3.77 7.39 15.64
C GLU A 86 5.01 7.30 16.52
N GLY A 87 6.09 8.01 16.16
CA GLY A 87 7.29 8.08 16.98
C GLY A 87 7.05 8.77 18.32
N GLU A 88 6.23 9.84 18.37
CA GLU A 88 5.83 10.47 19.63
C GLU A 88 5.05 9.50 20.54
N ALA A 89 4.10 8.75 19.95
CA ALA A 89 3.34 7.74 20.69
C ALA A 89 4.23 6.58 21.18
N ILE A 90 5.20 6.14 20.38
CA ILE A 90 6.18 5.12 20.80
C ILE A 90 7.01 5.66 21.99
N ALA A 91 7.50 6.89 21.90
CA ALA A 91 8.25 7.55 22.99
C ALA A 91 7.41 7.61 24.29
N PHE A 92 6.16 8.06 24.19
CA PHE A 92 5.18 8.07 25.28
C PHE A 92 4.98 6.66 25.89
N HIS A 93 4.81 5.65 25.06
CA HIS A 93 4.62 4.29 25.53
C HIS A 93 5.86 3.68 26.16
N ILE A 94 7.05 4.03 25.69
CA ILE A 94 8.33 3.61 26.28
C ILE A 94 8.48 4.22 27.67
N ALA A 95 8.30 5.54 27.83
CA ALA A 95 8.39 6.23 29.10
C ALA A 95 7.44 5.63 30.14
N ASN A 96 6.17 5.45 29.80
CA ASN A 96 5.18 4.79 30.66
C ASN A 96 5.57 3.36 31.01
N ALA A 97 6.10 2.58 30.05
CA ALA A 97 6.48 1.19 30.28
C ALA A 97 7.64 1.07 31.29
N ILE A 98 8.57 2.02 31.32
CA ILE A 98 9.67 2.05 32.29
C ILE A 98 9.32 2.78 33.60
N GLY A 99 8.06 3.25 33.73
CA GLY A 99 7.57 3.93 34.96
C GLY A 99 8.08 5.36 35.11
N LYS A 100 8.34 6.05 34.01
CA LYS A 100 8.74 7.46 33.98
C LYS A 100 7.65 8.34 33.36
N GLU A 101 7.56 9.58 33.84
CA GLU A 101 6.69 10.57 33.19
C GLU A 101 7.24 10.92 31.79
N PRO A 102 6.42 10.81 30.73
CA PRO A 102 6.88 11.03 29.35
C PRO A 102 7.55 12.38 29.13
N THR A 103 6.98 13.43 29.70
CA THR A 103 7.52 14.79 29.58
C THR A 103 8.76 15.04 30.43
N SER A 104 9.15 14.13 31.31
CA SER A 104 10.37 14.23 32.10
C SER A 104 11.62 13.80 31.33
N LEU A 105 11.46 12.95 30.29
CA LEU A 105 12.59 12.39 29.55
C LEU A 105 12.99 13.28 28.36
N PRO A 106 14.29 13.43 28.10
CA PRO A 106 14.77 14.10 26.87
C PRO A 106 14.39 13.30 25.62
N ARG A 107 13.85 13.98 24.65
CA ARG A 107 13.42 13.52 23.34
C ARG A 107 14.34 14.11 22.28
N ILE A 108 15.06 13.29 21.55
CA ILE A 108 15.89 13.72 20.41
C ILE A 108 15.21 13.34 19.09
N VAL A 109 15.22 14.27 18.16
CA VAL A 109 14.61 14.13 16.83
C VAL A 109 15.60 14.50 15.74
N PHE A 110 15.49 13.83 14.61
CA PHE A 110 16.39 14.03 13.47
C PHE A 110 15.73 13.59 12.17
N HIS A 111 15.89 14.39 11.12
CA HIS A 111 15.34 14.08 9.79
C HIS A 111 16.20 13.08 9.00
N GLU A 112 17.44 12.87 9.41
CA GLU A 112 18.39 11.97 8.77
C GLU A 112 19.27 11.27 9.82
N ILE A 113 19.71 10.06 9.53
CA ILE A 113 20.55 9.27 10.44
C ILE A 113 22.01 9.37 9.97
N THR A 114 22.60 10.54 10.22
CA THR A 114 24.00 10.86 9.99
C THR A 114 24.68 11.19 11.33
N LYS A 115 26.02 11.10 11.38
CA LYS A 115 26.78 11.40 12.59
C LYS A 115 26.53 12.83 13.09
N SER A 116 26.52 13.80 12.18
CA SER A 116 26.29 15.22 12.50
C SER A 116 24.89 15.48 13.02
N ALA A 117 23.85 14.89 12.38
CA ALA A 117 22.47 15.04 12.79
C ALA A 117 22.24 14.48 14.20
N ILE A 118 22.76 13.27 14.49
CA ILE A 118 22.64 12.65 15.82
C ILE A 118 23.38 13.47 16.90
N GLN A 119 24.59 13.93 16.62
CA GLN A 119 25.34 14.75 17.57
C GLN A 119 24.67 16.10 17.84
N ASN A 120 24.07 16.72 16.83
CA ASN A 120 23.31 17.97 16.99
C ASN A 120 22.02 17.74 17.77
N ALA A 121 21.28 16.65 17.51
CA ALA A 121 20.07 16.29 18.25
C ALA A 121 20.36 16.07 19.75
N LEU A 122 21.48 15.45 20.08
CA LEU A 122 21.90 15.25 21.48
C LEU A 122 22.22 16.57 22.20
N LYS A 123 22.67 17.61 21.48
CA LYS A 123 22.94 18.95 22.07
C LYS A 123 21.68 19.75 22.35
N SER A 124 20.57 19.43 21.69
CA SER A 124 19.33 20.21 21.77
C SER A 124 18.11 19.30 21.89
N PRO A 125 18.02 18.48 22.96
CA PRO A 125 16.88 17.63 23.21
C PRO A 125 15.65 18.47 23.55
N ARG A 126 14.47 18.04 23.07
CA ARG A 126 13.17 18.56 23.46
C ARG A 126 12.45 17.64 24.45
N ARG A 127 11.21 17.88 24.71
CA ARG A 127 10.33 16.98 25.47
C ARG A 127 9.37 16.27 24.53
N VAL A 128 8.75 15.18 25.00
CA VAL A 128 7.69 14.51 24.26
C VAL A 128 6.55 15.49 24.03
N ASP A 129 6.12 15.63 22.78
CA ASP A 129 4.99 16.47 22.40
C ASP A 129 3.68 15.72 22.66
N MET A 130 3.01 16.10 23.75
CA MET A 130 1.75 15.47 24.17
C MET A 130 0.59 15.76 23.21
N ASN A 131 0.63 16.83 22.42
CA ASN A 131 -0.40 17.12 21.44
C ASN A 131 -0.30 16.14 20.26
N SER A 132 0.90 15.85 19.78
CA SER A 132 1.16 14.81 18.79
C SER A 132 0.81 13.42 19.31
N VAL A 133 1.09 13.11 20.59
CA VAL A 133 0.65 11.87 21.26
C VAL A 133 -0.87 11.78 21.27
N ASN A 134 -1.58 12.85 21.66
CA ASN A 134 -3.03 12.89 21.71
C ASN A 134 -3.66 12.74 20.31
N ALA A 135 -3.04 13.34 19.29
CA ALA A 135 -3.48 13.18 17.90
C ALA A 135 -3.39 11.71 17.43
N GLN A 136 -2.25 11.06 17.69
CA GLN A 136 -2.07 9.63 17.38
C GLN A 136 -3.04 8.75 18.19
N GLN A 137 -3.17 9.02 19.48
CA GLN A 137 -4.07 8.30 20.37
C GLN A 137 -5.53 8.44 19.89
N THR A 138 -5.97 9.65 19.56
CA THR A 138 -7.32 9.90 19.02
C THR A 138 -7.55 9.09 17.75
N ARG A 139 -6.61 9.10 16.82
CA ARG A 139 -6.68 8.28 15.62
C ARG A 139 -6.81 6.80 15.95
N ARG A 140 -5.96 6.29 16.86
CA ARG A 140 -5.98 4.89 17.29
C ARG A 140 -7.33 4.51 17.90
N LEU A 141 -7.93 5.40 18.71
CA LEU A 141 -9.23 5.19 19.33
C LEU A 141 -10.36 5.24 18.31
N LEU A 142 -10.37 6.20 17.38
CA LEU A 142 -11.35 6.27 16.28
C LEU A 142 -11.33 4.99 15.44
N ASP A 143 -10.15 4.52 15.05
CA ASP A 143 -10.01 3.29 14.25
C ASP A 143 -10.43 2.06 15.05
N ARG A 144 -10.20 2.04 16.38
CA ARG A 144 -10.71 1.00 17.29
C ARG A 144 -12.22 1.03 17.40
N ILE A 145 -12.83 2.19 17.57
CA ILE A 145 -14.29 2.36 17.67
C ILE A 145 -14.96 1.84 16.40
N VAL A 146 -14.53 2.33 15.24
CA VAL A 146 -15.08 1.89 13.95
C VAL A 146 -14.87 0.40 13.74
N GLY A 147 -13.63 -0.08 13.86
CA GLY A 147 -13.31 -1.48 13.60
C GLY A 147 -14.02 -2.45 14.54
N TYR A 148 -14.14 -2.11 15.83
CA TYR A 148 -14.70 -3.00 16.84
C TYR A 148 -16.24 -2.99 16.89
N LYS A 149 -16.87 -1.89 16.48
CA LYS A 149 -18.33 -1.78 16.49
C LYS A 149 -18.96 -2.12 15.13
N LEU A 150 -18.35 -1.69 14.03
CA LEU A 150 -18.90 -1.87 12.68
C LEU A 150 -18.55 -3.23 12.07
N SER A 151 -17.30 -3.71 12.24
CA SER A 151 -16.91 -4.99 11.63
C SER A 151 -17.75 -6.20 12.09
N PRO A 152 -18.11 -6.35 13.38
CA PRO A 152 -19.00 -7.43 13.81
C PRO A 152 -20.39 -7.34 13.17
N LEU A 153 -20.92 -6.12 12.98
CA LEU A 153 -22.22 -5.90 12.34
C LEU A 153 -22.17 -6.32 10.86
N LEU A 154 -21.13 -5.94 10.13
CA LEU A 154 -20.93 -6.37 8.74
C LEU A 154 -20.74 -7.89 8.66
N ASN A 155 -19.99 -8.49 9.59
CA ASN A 155 -19.82 -9.94 9.69
C ASN A 155 -21.16 -10.66 9.96
N LEU A 156 -22.03 -10.05 10.74
CA LEU A 156 -23.36 -10.60 11.01
C LEU A 156 -24.28 -10.51 9.80
N LYS A 157 -24.25 -9.38 9.08
CA LYS A 157 -25.25 -9.05 8.03
C LYS A 157 -24.82 -9.44 6.62
N ILE A 158 -23.52 -9.42 6.31
CA ILE A 158 -22.98 -9.71 4.98
C ILE A 158 -22.28 -11.08 4.98
N GLN A 159 -21.05 -11.16 5.47
CA GLN A 159 -20.32 -12.42 5.59
C GLN A 159 -19.19 -12.33 6.65
N LYS A 160 -18.73 -13.49 7.14
CA LYS A 160 -17.62 -13.56 8.09
C LYS A 160 -16.29 -13.12 7.46
N GLY A 161 -15.44 -12.48 8.26
CA GLY A 161 -14.08 -12.06 7.85
C GLY A 161 -14.00 -10.62 7.36
N LEU A 162 -15.11 -9.89 7.30
CA LEU A 162 -15.13 -8.49 6.91
C LEU A 162 -14.58 -7.58 8.02
N SER A 163 -13.91 -6.53 7.61
CA SER A 163 -13.48 -5.43 8.47
C SER A 163 -13.77 -4.10 7.80
N ALA A 164 -14.17 -3.11 8.59
CA ALA A 164 -14.32 -1.73 8.17
C ALA A 164 -13.38 -0.83 8.97
N GLY A 165 -12.94 0.25 8.34
CA GLY A 165 -12.15 1.31 8.93
C GLY A 165 -12.38 2.59 8.14
N ARG A 166 -12.17 3.76 8.73
CA ARG A 166 -12.44 5.06 8.10
C ARG A 166 -11.75 5.22 6.74
N VAL A 167 -10.43 5.28 6.74
CA VAL A 167 -9.62 5.44 5.52
C VAL A 167 -9.80 4.26 4.56
N GLN A 168 -9.89 3.04 5.09
CA GLN A 168 -10.11 1.81 4.31
C GLN A 168 -11.43 1.86 3.54
N SER A 169 -12.53 2.25 4.20
CA SER A 169 -13.86 2.24 3.58
C SER A 169 -14.01 3.37 2.54
N ALA A 170 -13.47 4.55 2.83
CA ALA A 170 -13.43 5.65 1.86
C ALA A 170 -12.57 5.30 0.62
N ALA A 171 -11.42 4.68 0.82
CA ALA A 171 -10.57 4.22 -0.28
C ALA A 171 -11.26 3.13 -1.13
N LEU A 172 -11.97 2.19 -0.48
CA LEU A 172 -12.72 1.15 -1.17
C LEU A 172 -13.86 1.74 -2.00
N LYS A 173 -14.57 2.74 -1.45
CA LYS A 173 -15.64 3.44 -2.18
C LYS A 173 -15.12 4.10 -3.47
N ILE A 174 -13.98 4.78 -3.43
CA ILE A 174 -13.37 5.40 -4.61
C ILE A 174 -13.14 4.37 -5.72
N ILE A 175 -12.70 3.16 -5.37
CA ILE A 175 -12.47 2.08 -6.34
C ILE A 175 -13.79 1.55 -6.89
N VAL A 176 -14.80 1.33 -6.01
CA VAL A 176 -16.12 0.84 -6.39
C VAL A 176 -16.85 1.84 -7.29
N ASP A 177 -16.81 3.13 -6.96
CA ASP A 177 -17.44 4.18 -7.77
C ASP A 177 -16.81 4.27 -9.16
N ARG A 178 -15.47 4.16 -9.26
CA ARG A 178 -14.80 4.09 -10.55
C ARG A 178 -15.26 2.88 -11.38
N GLU A 179 -15.45 1.73 -10.76
CA GLU A 179 -15.96 0.55 -11.47
C GLU A 179 -17.42 0.71 -11.89
N ARG A 180 -18.27 1.37 -11.07
CA ARG A 180 -19.64 1.75 -11.44
C ARG A 180 -19.65 2.73 -12.64
N GLU A 181 -18.76 3.72 -12.65
CA GLU A 181 -18.57 4.63 -13.80
C GLU A 181 -18.23 3.86 -15.08
N ILE A 182 -17.32 2.89 -15.00
CA ILE A 182 -16.90 2.06 -16.12
C ILE A 182 -18.05 1.18 -16.62
N GLN A 183 -18.81 0.57 -15.71
CA GLN A 183 -19.96 -0.28 -16.05
C GLN A 183 -21.13 0.49 -16.66
N ALA A 184 -21.32 1.74 -16.23
CA ALA A 184 -22.37 2.62 -16.76
C ALA A 184 -21.97 3.33 -18.06
N PHE A 185 -20.69 3.29 -18.45
CA PHE A 185 -20.17 4.00 -19.59
C PHE A 185 -20.72 3.42 -20.89
N LYS A 186 -21.18 4.32 -21.77
CA LYS A 186 -21.63 3.98 -23.12
C LYS A 186 -20.64 4.56 -24.12
N PRO A 187 -19.93 3.73 -24.90
CA PRO A 187 -19.03 4.20 -25.93
C PRO A 187 -19.78 5.04 -26.97
N VAL A 188 -19.22 6.17 -27.33
CA VAL A 188 -19.70 7.01 -28.42
C VAL A 188 -18.77 6.84 -29.60
N GLU A 189 -19.35 6.48 -30.75
CA GLU A 189 -18.63 6.34 -32.00
C GLU A 189 -18.22 7.73 -32.54
N TYR A 190 -17.00 7.83 -33.05
CA TYR A 190 -16.53 9.01 -33.75
C TYR A 190 -15.47 8.65 -34.81
N TYR A 191 -15.26 9.54 -35.75
CA TYR A 191 -14.30 9.36 -36.82
C TYR A 191 -13.22 10.43 -36.75
N THR A 192 -11.97 10.02 -37.00
CA THR A 192 -10.85 10.94 -37.26
C THR A 192 -10.51 10.92 -38.73
N ILE A 193 -10.04 12.04 -39.25
CA ILE A 193 -9.52 12.15 -40.63
C ILE A 193 -8.00 12.13 -40.50
N ASP A 194 -7.42 10.99 -40.82
CA ASP A 194 -5.97 10.77 -40.77
C ASP A 194 -5.39 11.19 -42.14
N THR A 195 -4.53 12.19 -42.11
CA THR A 195 -4.01 12.84 -43.29
C THR A 195 -2.49 12.88 -43.28
N VAL A 196 -1.88 12.54 -44.39
CA VAL A 196 -0.42 12.63 -44.56
C VAL A 196 -0.13 13.50 -45.77
N PHE A 197 0.67 14.53 -45.56
CA PHE A 197 1.22 15.34 -46.65
C PHE A 197 2.60 14.83 -47.08
N LYS A 198 3.07 15.25 -48.29
CA LYS A 198 4.40 14.91 -48.80
C LYS A 198 5.49 15.11 -47.73
N LYS A 199 6.48 14.25 -47.71
CA LYS A 199 7.53 14.12 -46.70
C LYS A 199 7.06 13.46 -45.42
N ASP A 200 6.04 12.62 -45.49
CA ASP A 200 5.47 11.84 -44.34
C ASP A 200 5.04 12.73 -43.16
N LEU A 201 4.41 13.85 -43.49
CA LEU A 201 3.92 14.79 -42.48
C LEU A 201 2.49 14.48 -42.09
N ASP A 202 2.32 13.81 -40.93
CA ASP A 202 1.01 13.60 -40.34
C ASP A 202 0.36 14.93 -39.94
N ALA A 203 -0.88 15.10 -40.36
CA ALA A 203 -1.66 16.30 -40.14
C ALA A 203 -3.05 15.98 -39.57
N GLU A 204 -3.48 16.79 -38.61
CA GLU A 204 -4.79 16.75 -38.00
C GLU A 204 -5.74 17.74 -38.66
N LEU A 205 -6.92 17.28 -39.07
CA LEU A 205 -7.97 18.17 -39.58
C LEU A 205 -8.52 19.01 -38.42
N VAL A 206 -8.34 20.34 -38.49
CA VAL A 206 -8.80 21.26 -37.43
C VAL A 206 -10.01 22.09 -37.83
N LYS A 207 -10.27 22.21 -39.17
CA LYS A 207 -11.41 22.97 -39.67
C LYS A 207 -11.86 22.44 -41.04
N PHE A 208 -13.17 22.36 -41.24
CA PHE A 208 -13.79 22.01 -42.52
C PHE A 208 -15.04 22.86 -42.77
N GLU A 209 -15.18 23.45 -43.95
CA GLU A 209 -16.27 24.35 -44.33
C GLU A 209 -16.54 25.44 -43.26
N ASN A 210 -15.48 26.07 -42.76
CA ASN A 210 -15.51 27.04 -41.68
C ASN A 210 -15.93 26.49 -40.29
N GLN A 211 -16.26 25.22 -40.17
CA GLN A 211 -16.57 24.58 -38.88
C GLN A 211 -15.30 24.02 -38.26
N LYS A 212 -15.08 24.31 -36.96
CA LYS A 212 -14.03 23.69 -36.18
C LYS A 212 -14.30 22.20 -36.01
N ILE A 213 -13.29 21.37 -36.24
CA ILE A 213 -13.34 19.93 -36.02
C ILE A 213 -12.73 19.61 -34.65
N GLU A 214 -13.56 19.09 -33.77
CA GLU A 214 -13.16 18.58 -32.45
C GLU A 214 -13.32 17.06 -32.43
N LYS A 215 -12.84 16.39 -31.37
CA LYS A 215 -12.80 14.93 -31.25
C LYS A 215 -14.12 14.23 -31.61
N LEU A 216 -15.24 14.78 -31.21
CA LEU A 216 -16.56 14.18 -31.42
C LEU A 216 -17.41 14.90 -32.49
N THR A 217 -16.80 15.70 -33.36
CA THR A 217 -17.54 16.43 -34.40
C THR A 217 -18.05 15.51 -35.52
N ILE A 218 -17.29 14.46 -35.84
CA ILE A 218 -17.61 13.52 -36.92
C ILE A 218 -18.12 12.23 -36.27
N GLN A 219 -19.46 12.05 -36.21
CA GLN A 219 -20.09 10.96 -35.50
C GLN A 219 -20.66 9.84 -36.38
N ASN A 220 -20.55 9.98 -37.71
CA ASN A 220 -21.01 8.95 -38.64
C ASN A 220 -20.08 8.81 -39.83
N PRO A 221 -20.08 7.62 -40.51
CA PRO A 221 -19.20 7.34 -41.64
C PRO A 221 -19.50 8.22 -42.87
N ASP A 222 -20.75 8.62 -43.08
CA ASP A 222 -21.15 9.41 -44.25
C ASP A 222 -20.55 10.83 -44.18
N ARG A 223 -20.54 11.44 -43.00
CA ARG A 223 -19.88 12.73 -42.79
C ARG A 223 -18.36 12.62 -42.98
N ALA A 224 -17.74 11.56 -42.51
CA ALA A 224 -16.31 11.31 -42.71
C ALA A 224 -15.98 11.15 -44.20
N LYS A 225 -16.81 10.39 -44.95
CA LYS A 225 -16.69 10.18 -46.37
C LYS A 225 -16.87 11.48 -47.14
N TYR A 226 -17.90 12.28 -46.82
CA TYR A 226 -18.15 13.56 -47.39
C TYR A 226 -16.95 14.49 -47.24
N ILE A 227 -16.33 14.56 -46.07
CA ILE A 227 -15.13 15.37 -45.81
C ILE A 227 -13.97 14.92 -46.74
N ILE A 228 -13.73 13.61 -46.83
CA ILE A 228 -12.63 13.06 -47.64
C ILE A 228 -12.86 13.37 -49.12
N GLU A 229 -14.05 13.13 -49.66
CA GLU A 229 -14.39 13.38 -51.06
C GLU A 229 -14.21 14.84 -51.46
N ASN A 230 -14.48 15.79 -50.55
CA ASN A 230 -14.30 17.19 -50.75
C ASN A 230 -12.85 17.69 -50.65
N LEU A 231 -12.00 16.97 -49.86
CA LEU A 231 -10.63 17.40 -49.59
C LEU A 231 -9.58 16.69 -50.45
N GLN A 232 -9.84 15.48 -50.96
CA GLN A 232 -8.84 14.66 -51.64
C GLN A 232 -8.23 15.27 -52.89
N ASN A 233 -8.97 16.15 -53.56
CA ASN A 233 -8.56 16.79 -54.83
C ASN A 233 -8.25 18.28 -54.66
N GLU A 234 -8.27 18.80 -53.44
CA GLU A 234 -7.98 20.20 -53.18
C GLU A 234 -6.47 20.52 -53.26
N LYS A 235 -6.14 21.75 -53.58
CA LYS A 235 -4.77 22.27 -53.49
C LYS A 235 -4.55 22.88 -52.12
N PHE A 236 -3.50 22.43 -51.46
CA PHE A 236 -3.14 22.88 -50.13
C PHE A 236 -1.89 23.75 -50.17
N SER A 237 -1.85 24.76 -49.32
CA SER A 237 -0.67 25.58 -49.09
C SER A 237 -0.49 25.88 -47.58
N VAL A 238 0.73 26.21 -47.22
CA VAL A 238 1.05 26.66 -45.86
C VAL A 238 0.44 28.05 -45.64
N ARG A 239 -0.58 28.13 -44.81
CA ARG A 239 -1.25 29.40 -44.48
C ARG A 239 -0.47 30.19 -43.42
N GLU A 240 -0.02 29.48 -42.39
CA GLU A 240 0.59 30.09 -41.21
C GLU A 240 1.55 29.13 -40.53
N ILE A 241 2.58 29.67 -39.89
CA ILE A 241 3.54 28.93 -39.07
C ILE A 241 3.65 29.65 -37.74
N GLU A 242 3.27 28.95 -36.67
CA GLU A 242 3.41 29.44 -35.31
C GLU A 242 4.55 28.69 -34.61
N SER A 243 5.48 29.41 -34.01
CA SER A 243 6.53 28.84 -33.16
C SER A 243 6.45 29.44 -31.78
N LYS A 244 6.42 28.59 -30.76
CA LYS A 244 6.31 29.03 -29.37
C LYS A 244 7.27 28.26 -28.49
N ASP A 245 8.10 29.00 -27.79
CA ASP A 245 8.98 28.44 -26.78
C ASP A 245 8.20 28.16 -25.49
N ARG A 246 8.40 26.98 -24.91
CA ARG A 246 7.79 26.52 -23.66
C ARG A 246 8.88 26.17 -22.66
N LYS A 247 8.85 26.80 -21.51
CA LYS A 247 9.67 26.42 -20.36
C LYS A 247 8.95 25.38 -19.54
N ILE A 248 9.59 24.21 -19.35
CA ILE A 248 9.10 23.12 -18.51
C ILE A 248 9.89 23.18 -17.21
N GLN A 249 9.21 23.48 -16.12
CA GLN A 249 9.84 23.58 -14.79
C GLN A 249 10.14 22.21 -14.22
N PRO A 250 11.21 22.05 -13.44
CA PRO A 250 11.47 20.84 -12.70
C PRO A 250 10.38 20.58 -11.68
N SER A 251 10.11 19.30 -11.47
CA SER A 251 9.14 18.90 -10.44
C SER A 251 9.75 19.07 -9.04
N PRO A 252 8.92 19.31 -8.00
CA PRO A 252 9.37 19.42 -6.60
C PRO A 252 10.15 18.19 -6.11
N PRO A 253 10.91 18.27 -5.01
CA PRO A 253 11.50 17.10 -4.36
C PRO A 253 10.40 16.12 -3.95
N PHE A 254 10.76 14.89 -3.60
CA PHE A 254 9.77 13.89 -3.24
C PHE A 254 9.15 14.11 -1.86
N MET A 255 7.83 13.96 -1.81
CA MET A 255 7.05 13.56 -0.63
C MET A 255 6.75 12.06 -0.72
N THR A 256 6.23 11.46 0.34
CA THR A 256 5.84 10.04 0.38
C THR A 256 4.95 9.66 -0.80
N SER A 257 3.90 10.41 -1.05
CA SER A 257 2.93 10.13 -2.14
C SER A 257 3.56 10.19 -3.52
N THR A 258 4.34 11.23 -3.80
CA THR A 258 5.00 11.43 -5.10
C THR A 258 6.14 10.44 -5.32
N LEU A 259 6.84 10.01 -4.25
CA LEU A 259 7.81 8.92 -4.31
C LEU A 259 7.14 7.60 -4.68
N GLN A 260 6.03 7.23 -4.01
CA GLN A 260 5.26 6.03 -4.32
C GLN A 260 4.74 6.03 -5.76
N GLN A 261 4.22 7.16 -6.23
CA GLN A 261 3.76 7.33 -7.61
C GLN A 261 4.89 7.15 -8.63
N SER A 262 6.02 7.83 -8.40
CA SER A 262 7.17 7.76 -9.33
C SER A 262 7.84 6.39 -9.33
N ALA A 263 7.97 5.75 -8.15
CA ALA A 263 8.52 4.40 -8.05
C ALA A 263 7.61 3.36 -8.73
N SER A 264 6.29 3.51 -8.63
CA SER A 264 5.34 2.64 -9.33
C SER A 264 5.43 2.80 -10.84
N ASN A 265 5.43 4.04 -11.33
CA ASN A 265 5.42 4.33 -12.76
C ASN A 265 6.74 3.96 -13.44
N ARG A 266 7.90 4.29 -12.81
CA ARG A 266 9.23 4.14 -13.40
C ARG A 266 9.90 2.82 -13.09
N LEU A 267 9.70 2.29 -11.86
CA LEU A 267 10.37 1.10 -11.38
C LEU A 267 9.44 -0.11 -11.27
N GLY A 268 8.12 0.10 -11.38
CA GLY A 268 7.12 -0.96 -11.19
C GLY A 268 7.00 -1.43 -9.74
N PHE A 269 7.39 -0.60 -8.77
CA PHE A 269 7.29 -0.95 -7.35
C PHE A 269 5.92 -0.63 -6.79
N SER A 270 5.35 -1.54 -5.99
CA SER A 270 4.15 -1.23 -5.22
C SER A 270 4.45 -0.19 -4.14
N PRO A 271 3.47 0.58 -3.65
CA PRO A 271 3.64 1.49 -2.53
C PRO A 271 4.26 0.81 -1.30
N LYS A 272 3.83 -0.41 -0.98
CA LYS A 272 4.40 -1.22 0.12
C LYS A 272 5.90 -1.50 -0.08
N LYS A 273 6.28 -1.95 -1.28
CA LYS A 273 7.70 -2.24 -1.61
C LYS A 273 8.53 -0.95 -1.56
N THR A 274 8.01 0.14 -2.11
CA THR A 274 8.67 1.45 -2.08
C THR A 274 8.98 1.88 -0.65
N MET A 275 7.98 1.82 0.25
CA MET A 275 8.15 2.24 1.64
C MET A 275 9.09 1.31 2.42
N MET A 276 9.07 0.01 2.15
CA MET A 276 9.99 -0.94 2.79
C MET A 276 11.46 -0.64 2.42
N ILE A 277 11.72 -0.36 1.15
CA ILE A 277 13.08 -0.01 0.67
C ILE A 277 13.49 1.36 1.20
N ALA A 278 12.59 2.35 1.16
CA ALA A 278 12.87 3.69 1.67
C ALA A 278 13.18 3.67 3.18
N GLN A 279 12.46 2.85 3.97
CA GLN A 279 12.73 2.64 5.39
C GLN A 279 14.17 2.09 5.60
N SER A 280 14.58 1.10 4.81
CA SER A 280 15.94 0.55 4.88
C SER A 280 17.00 1.59 4.53
N LEU A 281 16.78 2.40 3.49
CA LEU A 281 17.69 3.48 3.10
C LEU A 281 17.81 4.58 4.17
N TYR A 282 16.72 4.88 4.87
CA TYR A 282 16.71 5.84 5.97
C TYR A 282 17.39 5.31 7.22
N GLU A 283 17.06 4.06 7.66
CA GLU A 283 17.56 3.50 8.91
C GLU A 283 19.06 3.19 8.89
N GLY A 284 19.61 2.94 7.70
CA GLY A 284 21.06 2.79 7.49
C GLY A 284 21.42 1.70 6.51
N VAL A 285 22.35 2.04 5.66
CA VAL A 285 22.98 1.16 4.68
C VAL A 285 24.49 1.37 4.70
N GLN A 286 25.23 0.40 4.17
CA GLN A 286 26.66 0.58 3.95
C GLN A 286 26.89 1.58 2.82
N THR A 287 27.72 2.59 3.07
CA THR A 287 28.15 3.60 2.09
C THR A 287 29.69 3.62 2.00
N ASN A 288 30.24 4.44 1.14
CA ASN A 288 31.68 4.67 1.06
C ASN A 288 32.26 5.39 2.30
N GLU A 289 31.43 6.04 3.10
CA GLU A 289 31.81 6.74 4.34
C GLU A 289 31.42 5.96 5.61
N GLY A 290 31.00 4.69 5.46
CA GLY A 290 30.55 3.85 6.55
C GLY A 290 29.07 3.56 6.54
N PHE A 291 28.56 3.06 7.64
CA PHE A 291 27.15 2.69 7.77
C PHE A 291 26.33 3.89 8.26
N MET A 292 25.41 4.40 7.43
CA MET A 292 24.61 5.58 7.72
C MET A 292 23.27 5.57 6.94
N GLY A 293 22.33 6.44 7.32
CA GLY A 293 21.13 6.69 6.53
C GLY A 293 21.48 7.35 5.19
N ALA A 294 21.03 6.77 4.08
CA ALA A 294 21.29 7.30 2.74
C ALA A 294 20.29 8.35 2.29
N ILE A 295 19.10 8.38 2.90
CA ILE A 295 18.04 9.36 2.59
C ILE A 295 17.49 9.98 3.88
N THR A 296 16.82 11.13 3.74
CA THR A 296 16.02 11.74 4.81
C THR A 296 14.78 10.92 5.11
N TYR A 297 14.07 11.25 6.19
CA TYR A 297 12.86 10.55 6.61
C TYR A 297 11.81 10.47 5.50
N MET A 298 11.36 9.28 5.20
CA MET A 298 10.54 8.99 4.00
C MET A 298 9.03 9.15 4.22
N ARG A 299 8.56 9.35 5.46
CA ARG A 299 7.14 9.62 5.74
C ARG A 299 6.95 11.12 5.95
N THR A 300 6.87 11.84 4.87
CA THR A 300 6.72 13.29 4.86
C THR A 300 5.76 13.74 3.77
N ASP A 301 5.03 14.78 4.04
CA ASP A 301 4.21 15.54 3.09
C ASP A 301 4.80 16.94 2.83
N SER A 302 6.00 17.20 3.36
CA SER A 302 6.73 18.44 3.18
C SER A 302 7.55 18.47 1.89
N LEU A 303 7.65 19.65 1.28
CA LEU A 303 8.53 19.96 0.16
C LEU A 303 9.75 20.81 0.59
N ASN A 304 9.86 21.11 1.90
CA ASN A 304 10.96 21.91 2.42
C ASN A 304 12.28 21.18 2.27
N LEU A 305 13.34 21.95 2.01
CA LEU A 305 14.70 21.45 1.92
C LEU A 305 15.60 22.26 2.85
N ALA A 306 16.48 21.60 3.58
CA ALA A 306 17.49 22.26 4.40
C ALA A 306 18.37 23.19 3.53
N LYS A 307 18.71 24.36 4.05
CA LYS A 307 19.53 25.35 3.31
C LYS A 307 20.89 24.80 2.89
N GLU A 308 21.49 24.00 3.75
CA GLU A 308 22.77 23.33 3.53
C GLU A 308 22.67 22.31 2.40
N ALA A 309 21.57 21.55 2.34
CA ALA A 309 21.32 20.57 1.28
C ALA A 309 21.11 21.26 -0.09
N VAL A 310 20.37 22.39 -0.10
CA VAL A 310 20.19 23.20 -1.30
C VAL A 310 21.52 23.78 -1.78
N ALA A 311 22.35 24.31 -0.87
CA ALA A 311 23.67 24.85 -1.19
C ALA A 311 24.57 23.77 -1.78
N ALA A 312 24.63 22.59 -1.18
CA ALA A 312 25.42 21.45 -1.67
C ALA A 312 24.91 20.95 -3.06
N ALA A 313 23.60 20.91 -3.27
CA ALA A 313 23.04 20.54 -4.56
C ALA A 313 23.42 21.53 -5.66
N ARG A 314 23.37 22.83 -5.37
CA ARG A 314 23.72 23.90 -6.31
C ARG A 314 25.21 23.89 -6.66
N GLU A 315 26.08 23.65 -5.68
CA GLU A 315 27.51 23.46 -5.90
C GLU A 315 27.77 22.22 -6.77
N HIS A 316 27.15 21.09 -6.45
CA HIS A 316 27.27 19.87 -7.24
C HIS A 316 26.81 20.06 -8.70
N ILE A 317 25.68 20.79 -8.92
CA ILE A 317 25.19 21.11 -10.27
C ILE A 317 26.21 21.96 -11.01
N LEU A 318 26.75 23.01 -10.40
CA LEU A 318 27.74 23.87 -11.02
C LEU A 318 29.01 23.13 -11.45
N GLN A 319 29.51 22.25 -10.57
CA GLN A 319 30.76 21.49 -10.81
C GLN A 319 30.61 20.39 -11.89
N ASN A 320 29.47 19.70 -11.92
CA ASN A 320 29.31 18.51 -12.74
C ASN A 320 28.52 18.74 -14.05
N TYR A 321 27.70 19.80 -14.11
CA TYR A 321 26.83 20.06 -15.26
C TYR A 321 27.07 21.43 -15.93
N GLY A 322 27.63 22.39 -15.21
CA GLY A 322 27.92 23.71 -15.73
C GLY A 322 26.91 24.80 -15.29
N LYS A 323 27.28 26.05 -15.57
CA LYS A 323 26.54 27.25 -15.12
C LYS A 323 25.15 27.36 -15.75
N GLU A 324 24.97 26.89 -16.99
CA GLU A 324 23.69 26.92 -17.71
C GLU A 324 22.63 26.04 -17.07
N TYR A 325 23.03 24.95 -16.38
CA TYR A 325 22.12 24.08 -15.65
C TYR A 325 21.76 24.61 -14.26
N LEU A 326 22.42 25.68 -13.80
CA LEU A 326 22.20 26.26 -12.47
C LEU A 326 21.37 27.53 -12.55
N PRO A 327 20.10 27.55 -12.05
CA PRO A 327 19.31 28.78 -11.98
C PRO A 327 19.99 29.87 -11.15
N ALA A 328 19.78 31.14 -11.49
CA ALA A 328 20.39 32.26 -10.78
C ALA A 328 20.04 32.27 -9.27
N LYS A 329 18.81 31.85 -8.94
CA LYS A 329 18.33 31.72 -7.55
C LYS A 329 17.99 30.28 -7.24
N ALA A 330 18.11 29.87 -5.98
CA ALA A 330 17.61 28.59 -5.50
C ALA A 330 16.10 28.49 -5.74
N ILE A 331 15.64 27.31 -6.14
CA ILE A 331 14.22 27.06 -6.37
C ILE A 331 13.61 26.65 -5.01
N SER A 332 12.57 27.36 -4.59
CA SER A 332 11.79 27.06 -3.40
C SER A 332 10.47 26.43 -3.79
N TYR A 333 10.03 25.44 -3.04
CA TYR A 333 8.76 24.77 -3.23
C TYR A 333 7.90 24.93 -1.99
N THR A 334 6.62 25.21 -2.16
CA THR A 334 5.64 25.32 -1.08
C THR A 334 4.69 24.15 -1.11
N THR A 335 4.38 23.61 0.06
CA THR A 335 3.41 22.53 0.20
C THR A 335 2.00 23.11 0.15
N SER A 336 1.13 22.55 -0.68
CA SER A 336 -0.27 23.00 -0.79
C SER A 336 -1.21 22.32 0.22
N SER A 337 -0.76 21.31 0.94
CA SER A 337 -1.59 20.62 1.94
C SER A 337 -1.73 21.48 3.21
N LYS A 338 -2.96 21.78 3.60
CA LYS A 338 -3.30 22.60 4.78
C LYS A 338 -2.82 22.02 6.13
N GLY A 339 -2.40 20.76 6.17
CA GLY A 339 -1.95 20.07 7.38
C GLY A 339 -0.50 19.59 7.30
N ALA A 340 0.28 20.05 6.32
CA ALA A 340 1.69 19.67 6.24
C ALA A 340 2.42 20.12 7.51
N GLN A 341 3.12 19.18 8.13
CA GLN A 341 4.02 19.50 9.23
C GLN A 341 5.23 20.23 8.62
N GLU A 342 5.22 21.57 8.67
CA GLU A 342 6.28 22.42 8.12
C GLU A 342 7.67 22.11 8.70
N ALA A 343 7.72 21.43 9.84
CA ALA A 343 8.95 20.99 10.49
C ALA A 343 9.66 19.85 9.73
N HIS A 344 8.96 19.09 8.89
CA HIS A 344 9.56 17.98 8.16
C HIS A 344 10.29 18.46 6.90
N GLU A 345 11.31 17.68 6.51
CA GLU A 345 12.03 17.88 5.26
C GLU A 345 11.50 16.91 4.16
N ALA A 346 11.66 17.32 2.90
CA ALA A 346 11.39 16.46 1.75
C ALA A 346 12.37 15.27 1.68
N ILE A 347 12.00 14.23 0.93
CA ILE A 347 12.84 13.05 0.74
C ILE A 347 14.00 13.38 -0.22
N ARG A 348 15.23 13.33 0.29
CA ARG A 348 16.46 13.59 -0.44
C ARG A 348 17.60 12.66 -0.01
N PRO A 349 18.70 12.54 -0.77
CA PRO A 349 19.91 11.91 -0.29
C PRO A 349 20.52 12.72 0.86
N THR A 350 21.13 12.04 1.82
CA THR A 350 21.84 12.69 2.95
C THR A 350 23.23 13.16 2.55
N ASN A 351 23.83 12.52 1.54
CA ASN A 351 25.20 12.82 1.06
C ASN A 351 25.24 12.74 -0.48
N LEU A 352 25.50 13.85 -1.14
CA LEU A 352 25.62 13.92 -2.60
C LEU A 352 26.89 13.24 -3.16
N ASN A 353 27.91 13.03 -2.31
CA ASN A 353 29.10 12.26 -2.70
C ASN A 353 28.82 10.77 -2.82
N PHE A 354 27.74 10.27 -2.21
CA PHE A 354 27.25 8.92 -2.42
C PHE A 354 26.43 8.87 -3.73
N THR A 355 27.10 9.11 -4.84
CA THR A 355 26.46 9.11 -6.17
C THR A 355 25.86 7.74 -6.52
N PRO A 356 24.89 7.66 -7.43
CA PRO A 356 24.35 6.36 -7.88
C PRO A 356 25.40 5.38 -8.37
N GLN A 357 26.48 5.87 -8.99
CA GLN A 357 27.61 5.05 -9.46
C GLN A 357 28.40 4.45 -8.29
N ILE A 358 28.62 5.21 -7.24
CA ILE A 358 29.28 4.72 -6.02
C ILE A 358 28.30 3.80 -5.26
N ALA A 359 27.05 4.19 -5.11
CA ALA A 359 26.00 3.43 -4.44
C ALA A 359 25.79 2.02 -5.05
N ALA A 360 26.03 1.87 -6.36
CA ALA A 360 25.95 0.58 -7.05
C ALA A 360 26.91 -0.49 -6.48
N LYS A 361 27.96 -0.08 -5.76
CA LYS A 361 28.93 -0.99 -5.13
C LYS A 361 28.45 -1.49 -3.76
N PHE A 362 27.46 -0.85 -3.17
CA PHE A 362 27.02 -1.08 -1.79
C PHE A 362 25.55 -1.48 -1.67
N LEU A 363 24.68 -0.98 -2.56
CA LEU A 363 23.25 -1.19 -2.49
C LEU A 363 22.80 -2.36 -3.37
N GLU A 364 21.86 -3.13 -2.87
CA GLU A 364 21.15 -4.12 -3.68
C GLU A 364 20.36 -3.47 -4.83
N LYS A 365 20.10 -4.22 -5.88
CA LYS A 365 19.50 -3.76 -7.14
C LYS A 365 18.26 -2.87 -6.97
N ASP A 366 17.33 -3.27 -6.13
CA ASP A 366 16.06 -2.51 -5.96
C ASP A 366 16.27 -1.29 -5.07
N ALA A 367 17.13 -1.36 -4.06
CA ALA A 367 17.53 -0.23 -3.24
C ALA A 367 18.29 0.81 -4.07
N LEU A 368 19.21 0.37 -4.93
CA LEU A 368 19.92 1.26 -5.86
C LEU A 368 18.97 1.99 -6.81
N LYS A 369 17.99 1.29 -7.38
CA LYS A 369 17.00 1.92 -8.26
C LYS A 369 16.20 3.01 -7.56
N LEU A 370 15.72 2.73 -6.33
CA LEU A 370 14.96 3.71 -5.57
C LEU A 370 15.84 4.89 -5.13
N TYR A 371 17.04 4.60 -4.66
CA TYR A 371 18.03 5.62 -4.29
C TYR A 371 18.36 6.53 -5.48
N THR A 372 18.64 5.96 -6.65
CA THR A 372 18.91 6.72 -7.88
C THR A 372 17.75 7.61 -8.27
N LEU A 373 16.50 7.12 -8.13
CA LEU A 373 15.30 7.91 -8.40
C LEU A 373 15.22 9.13 -7.45
N ILE A 374 15.50 8.94 -6.16
CA ILE A 374 15.49 10.01 -5.15
C ILE A 374 16.63 11.00 -5.41
N TYR A 375 17.84 10.51 -5.65
CA TYR A 375 19.03 11.30 -5.91
C TYR A 375 18.85 12.23 -7.11
N ASN A 376 18.44 11.64 -8.23
CA ASN A 376 18.24 12.38 -9.48
C ASN A 376 17.11 13.42 -9.37
N ARG A 377 16.03 13.08 -8.65
CA ARG A 377 14.92 14.01 -8.41
C ARG A 377 15.33 15.20 -7.57
N PHE A 378 16.14 14.98 -6.55
CA PHE A 378 16.67 16.03 -5.69
C PHE A 378 17.58 16.99 -6.46
N LEU A 379 18.51 16.49 -7.28
CA LEU A 379 19.32 17.37 -8.14
C LEU A 379 18.44 18.13 -9.13
N ALA A 380 17.57 17.42 -9.83
CA ALA A 380 16.69 18.00 -10.85
C ALA A 380 15.84 19.14 -10.30
N CYS A 381 15.34 19.05 -9.06
CA CYS A 381 14.52 20.09 -8.46
C CYS A 381 15.26 21.41 -8.25
N GLN A 382 16.58 21.43 -8.30
CA GLN A 382 17.42 22.64 -8.20
C GLN A 382 18.10 23.03 -9.54
N MET A 383 17.75 22.33 -10.65
CA MET A 383 18.31 22.61 -11.98
C MET A 383 17.42 23.56 -12.79
N SER A 384 18.02 24.12 -13.84
CA SER A 384 17.33 24.99 -14.81
C SER A 384 16.20 24.26 -15.54
N ALA A 385 15.16 25.02 -15.89
CA ALA A 385 14.04 24.52 -16.67
C ALA A 385 14.47 24.01 -18.05
N CYS A 386 13.79 22.99 -18.56
CA CYS A 386 13.92 22.60 -19.96
C CYS A 386 13.22 23.64 -20.84
N VAL A 387 13.84 23.98 -21.97
CA VAL A 387 13.24 24.85 -22.99
C VAL A 387 12.98 24.01 -24.23
N SER A 388 11.72 23.90 -24.60
CA SER A 388 11.29 23.24 -25.85
C SER A 388 10.55 24.24 -26.72
N GLN A 389 10.74 24.11 -28.03
CA GLN A 389 9.98 24.86 -29.01
C GLN A 389 8.93 23.98 -29.66
N THR A 390 7.68 24.40 -29.63
CA THR A 390 6.60 23.78 -30.38
C THR A 390 6.37 24.60 -31.66
N GLN A 391 6.34 23.93 -32.81
CA GLN A 391 6.03 24.52 -34.08
C GLN A 391 4.73 23.92 -34.61
N ASN A 392 3.74 24.76 -34.89
CA ASN A 392 2.50 24.38 -35.54
C ASN A 392 2.48 25.01 -36.96
N VAL A 393 2.30 24.17 -37.94
CA VAL A 393 2.14 24.58 -39.34
C VAL A 393 0.68 24.35 -39.74
N TYR A 394 -0.01 25.39 -40.11
CA TYR A 394 -1.38 25.32 -40.60
C TYR A 394 -1.36 25.28 -42.13
N VAL A 395 -1.86 24.18 -42.66
CA VAL A 395 -1.97 23.90 -44.09
C VAL A 395 -3.43 24.00 -44.47
N ALA A 396 -3.78 24.87 -45.41
CA ALA A 396 -5.16 25.15 -45.75
C ALA A 396 -5.41 25.04 -47.25
N SER A 397 -6.65 24.66 -47.56
CA SER A 397 -7.30 24.76 -48.85
C SER A 397 -8.52 25.68 -48.77
N GLU A 398 -9.35 25.71 -49.79
CA GLU A 398 -10.62 26.47 -49.77
C GLU A 398 -11.58 25.94 -48.69
N LYS A 399 -11.68 24.60 -48.56
CA LYS A 399 -12.66 23.96 -47.67
C LYS A 399 -12.07 23.44 -46.38
N GLY A 400 -10.79 23.11 -46.31
CA GLY A 400 -10.19 22.43 -45.16
C GLY A 400 -8.92 23.05 -44.66
N GLU A 401 -8.71 22.93 -43.35
CA GLU A 401 -7.49 23.34 -42.67
C GLU A 401 -6.94 22.24 -41.81
N PHE A 402 -5.66 21.93 -41.96
CA PHE A 402 -4.92 20.93 -41.23
C PHE A 402 -3.83 21.56 -40.39
N LYS A 403 -3.53 20.92 -39.25
CA LYS A 403 -2.46 21.30 -38.36
C LYS A 403 -1.40 20.21 -38.35
N ILE A 404 -0.17 20.58 -38.63
CA ILE A 404 1.02 19.74 -38.47
C ILE A 404 1.78 20.25 -37.25
N SER A 405 2.03 19.41 -36.29
CA SER A 405 2.74 19.79 -35.07
C SER A 405 4.12 19.14 -34.99
N GLY A 406 5.12 19.98 -34.74
CA GLY A 406 6.48 19.57 -34.44
C GLY A 406 6.95 20.06 -33.06
N ARG A 407 8.00 19.48 -32.59
CA ARG A 407 8.65 19.86 -31.32
C ARG A 407 10.15 19.64 -31.43
N LYS A 408 10.90 20.59 -30.89
CA LYS A 408 12.35 20.54 -30.76
C LYS A 408 12.75 20.92 -29.32
N VAL A 409 13.64 20.19 -28.72
CA VAL A 409 14.27 20.58 -27.45
C VAL A 409 15.42 21.54 -27.76
N LEU A 410 15.33 22.77 -27.25
CA LEU A 410 16.37 23.77 -27.37
C LEU A 410 17.40 23.67 -26.25
N PHE A 411 16.96 23.34 -25.04
CA PHE A 411 17.80 23.13 -23.88
C PHE A 411 17.15 22.07 -22.97
N ASP A 412 17.89 21.02 -22.65
CA ASP A 412 17.37 19.86 -21.89
C ASP A 412 17.13 20.17 -20.40
N GLY A 413 17.87 21.10 -19.81
CA GLY A 413 17.71 21.51 -18.42
C GLY A 413 17.77 20.33 -17.43
N PHE A 414 16.82 20.27 -16.52
CA PHE A 414 16.75 19.21 -15.51
C PHE A 414 16.58 17.80 -16.09
N TYR A 415 16.16 17.65 -17.33
CA TYR A 415 16.08 16.34 -18.00
C TYR A 415 17.45 15.69 -18.19
N LYS A 416 18.53 16.46 -18.06
CA LYS A 416 19.90 15.93 -18.04
C LYS A 416 20.09 14.84 -16.99
N VAL A 417 19.38 14.93 -15.86
CA VAL A 417 19.52 13.99 -14.74
C VAL A 417 18.22 13.27 -14.41
N TYR A 418 17.07 13.82 -14.76
CA TYR A 418 15.79 13.27 -14.32
C TYR A 418 14.68 13.38 -15.37
N GLY A 419 14.14 12.22 -15.70
CA GLY A 419 13.07 12.13 -16.68
C GLY A 419 13.57 11.63 -18.02
N GLU A 420 12.64 11.57 -18.96
CA GLU A 420 12.89 11.24 -20.35
C GLU A 420 12.32 12.38 -21.20
N LEU A 421 13.10 12.86 -22.11
CA LEU A 421 12.63 13.74 -23.16
C LEU A 421 11.95 12.89 -24.23
N ASP A 422 10.76 13.29 -24.64
CA ASP A 422 10.17 12.73 -25.85
C ASP A 422 11.08 13.06 -27.06
N LYS A 423 11.12 12.16 -28.02
CA LYS A 423 11.90 12.37 -29.24
C LYS A 423 11.47 13.66 -29.94
N ASP A 424 12.44 14.39 -30.45
CA ASP A 424 12.16 15.53 -31.28
C ASP A 424 11.38 15.10 -32.55
N LYS A 425 10.31 15.85 -32.85
CA LYS A 425 9.60 15.77 -34.14
C LYS A 425 9.92 17.05 -34.91
N ILE A 426 11.04 17.05 -35.59
CA ILE A 426 11.53 18.22 -36.35
C ILE A 426 10.79 18.29 -37.68
N LEU A 427 10.09 19.39 -37.90
CA LEU A 427 9.45 19.63 -39.18
C LEU A 427 10.46 20.13 -40.20
N PRO A 428 10.26 19.85 -41.50
CA PRO A 428 11.08 20.42 -42.55
C PRO A 428 10.94 21.94 -42.58
N ASN A 429 11.90 22.63 -43.18
CA ASN A 429 11.85 24.07 -43.32
C ASN A 429 10.74 24.45 -44.32
N LEU A 430 9.59 24.86 -43.82
CA LEU A 430 8.42 25.28 -44.57
C LEU A 430 8.26 26.78 -44.44
N LYS A 431 7.72 27.42 -45.51
CA LYS A 431 7.42 28.85 -45.55
C LYS A 431 5.93 29.07 -45.85
N LYS A 432 5.40 30.19 -45.40
CA LYS A 432 4.05 30.61 -45.78
C LYS A 432 3.93 30.68 -47.31
N GLY A 433 2.89 30.05 -47.84
CA GLY A 433 2.64 29.96 -49.28
C GLY A 433 3.25 28.70 -49.93
N ASP A 434 4.08 27.91 -49.23
CA ASP A 434 4.60 26.66 -49.80
C ASP A 434 3.45 25.70 -50.15
N GLU A 435 3.49 25.14 -51.35
CA GLU A 435 2.51 24.12 -51.77
C GLU A 435 2.73 22.81 -51.02
N MET A 436 1.63 22.25 -50.54
CA MET A 436 1.60 21.00 -49.76
C MET A 436 0.81 19.93 -50.51
N SER A 437 1.50 18.99 -51.12
CA SER A 437 0.86 17.86 -51.81
C SER A 437 0.28 16.87 -50.83
N LEU A 438 -1.01 16.58 -50.94
CA LEU A 438 -1.69 15.53 -50.18
C LEU A 438 -1.18 14.16 -50.67
N GLN A 439 -0.67 13.34 -49.74
CA GLN A 439 -0.17 12.00 -50.03
C GLN A 439 -1.25 10.94 -49.76
N SER A 440 -1.94 11.06 -48.63
CA SER A 440 -3.07 10.22 -48.29
C SER A 440 -4.05 10.91 -47.37
N ILE A 441 -5.32 10.57 -47.49
CA ILE A 441 -6.39 10.97 -46.59
C ILE A 441 -7.35 9.80 -46.40
N LYS A 442 -7.63 9.44 -45.16
CA LYS A 442 -8.53 8.35 -44.81
C LYS A 442 -9.27 8.63 -43.50
N SER A 443 -10.41 8.01 -43.32
CA SER A 443 -11.10 8.03 -42.04
C SER A 443 -10.75 6.83 -41.19
N THR A 444 -10.64 7.03 -39.89
CA THR A 444 -10.49 5.95 -38.91
C THR A 444 -11.66 6.02 -37.94
N GLN A 445 -12.37 4.89 -37.81
CA GLN A 445 -13.43 4.73 -36.83
C GLN A 445 -12.83 4.54 -35.43
N ASN A 446 -13.35 5.26 -34.47
CA ASN A 446 -12.93 5.25 -33.08
C ASN A 446 -14.16 5.20 -32.18
N PHE A 447 -13.94 4.79 -30.95
CA PHE A 447 -14.94 4.84 -29.88
C PHE A 447 -14.32 5.55 -28.67
N THR A 448 -15.16 6.28 -27.92
CA THR A 448 -14.71 6.81 -26.64
C THR A 448 -14.50 5.65 -25.67
N GLU A 449 -13.52 5.79 -24.78
CA GLU A 449 -13.19 4.79 -23.79
C GLU A 449 -13.68 5.20 -22.41
N PRO A 450 -14.03 4.25 -21.53
CA PRO A 450 -14.39 4.55 -20.16
C PRO A 450 -13.18 5.12 -19.39
N PRO A 451 -13.42 5.78 -18.24
CA PRO A 451 -12.31 6.22 -17.41
C PRO A 451 -11.46 5.03 -16.96
N ALA A 452 -10.14 5.18 -16.97
CA ALA A 452 -9.24 4.13 -16.57
C ALA A 452 -9.42 3.76 -15.09
N ARG A 453 -9.30 2.45 -14.76
CA ARG A 453 -9.22 1.99 -13.38
C ARG A 453 -8.00 2.58 -12.68
N TYR A 454 -8.09 2.74 -11.37
CA TYR A 454 -6.93 3.16 -10.60
C TYR A 454 -5.84 2.10 -10.58
N SER A 455 -4.60 2.52 -10.77
CA SER A 455 -3.44 1.76 -10.30
C SER A 455 -3.24 2.04 -8.79
N GLU A 456 -2.37 1.28 -8.12
CA GLU A 456 -2.00 1.58 -6.72
C GLU A 456 -1.49 3.03 -6.59
N ALA A 457 -0.64 3.48 -7.50
CA ALA A 457 -0.13 4.86 -7.54
C ALA A 457 -1.23 5.89 -7.84
N GLY A 458 -2.15 5.56 -8.75
CA GLY A 458 -3.30 6.40 -9.07
C GLY A 458 -4.24 6.57 -7.87
N LEU A 459 -4.44 5.51 -7.09
CA LEU A 459 -5.22 5.57 -5.86
C LEU A 459 -4.51 6.43 -4.78
N VAL A 460 -3.19 6.28 -4.59
CA VAL A 460 -2.42 7.16 -3.68
C VAL A 460 -2.61 8.63 -4.05
N LYS A 461 -2.45 8.96 -5.34
CA LYS A 461 -2.67 10.33 -5.84
C LYS A 461 -4.09 10.83 -5.56
N LYS A 462 -5.10 9.96 -5.75
CA LYS A 462 -6.50 10.33 -5.50
C LYS A 462 -6.77 10.55 -4.01
N LEU A 463 -6.28 9.67 -3.15
CA LEU A 463 -6.40 9.80 -1.68
C LEU A 463 -5.76 11.09 -1.19
N GLU A 464 -4.54 11.39 -1.63
CA GLU A 464 -3.83 12.64 -1.32
C GLU A 464 -4.64 13.86 -1.76
N SER A 465 -5.14 13.87 -3.01
CA SER A 465 -5.93 15.01 -3.55
C SER A 465 -7.23 15.26 -2.81
N LEU A 466 -7.78 14.24 -2.13
CA LEU A 466 -8.98 14.32 -1.31
C LEU A 466 -8.67 14.53 0.18
N GLY A 467 -7.41 14.61 0.59
CA GLY A 467 -7.02 14.72 2.00
C GLY A 467 -7.29 13.46 2.85
N ILE A 468 -7.51 12.31 2.20
CA ILE A 468 -7.83 11.03 2.86
C ILE A 468 -6.55 10.27 3.19
N GLY A 469 -6.31 10.04 4.47
CA GLY A 469 -5.08 9.41 4.95
C GLY A 469 -3.89 10.37 5.02
N ARG A 470 -2.74 9.83 5.39
CA ARG A 470 -1.48 10.57 5.57
C ARG A 470 -0.31 9.68 5.12
N PRO A 471 0.93 10.18 5.02
CA PRO A 471 2.09 9.40 4.58
C PRO A 471 2.22 8.01 5.21
N SER A 472 1.86 7.84 6.47
CA SER A 472 1.90 6.57 7.18
C SER A 472 0.79 5.57 6.77
N THR A 473 -0.28 6.00 6.08
CA THR A 473 -1.47 5.16 5.83
C THR A 473 -1.70 4.77 4.39
N TYR A 474 -1.15 5.45 3.39
CA TYR A 474 -1.41 5.14 1.98
C TYR A 474 -1.08 3.67 1.63
N ALA A 475 0.16 3.26 1.83
CA ALA A 475 0.59 1.89 1.51
C ALA A 475 -0.11 0.81 2.37
N PRO A 476 -0.28 0.99 3.71
CA PRO A 476 -1.05 0.04 4.53
C PRO A 476 -2.51 -0.10 4.09
N THR A 477 -3.20 0.98 3.70
CA THR A 477 -4.59 0.93 3.25
C THR A 477 -4.72 0.08 2.00
N ILE A 478 -3.90 0.31 0.98
CA ILE A 478 -3.93 -0.46 -0.27
C ILE A 478 -3.61 -1.95 0.01
N SER A 479 -2.59 -2.21 0.83
CA SER A 479 -2.22 -3.58 1.22
C SER A 479 -3.36 -4.29 1.98
N LEU A 480 -4.12 -3.54 2.79
CA LEU A 480 -5.25 -4.08 3.52
C LEU A 480 -6.41 -4.45 2.58
N LEU A 481 -6.75 -3.58 1.62
CA LEU A 481 -7.80 -3.84 0.64
C LEU A 481 -7.54 -5.11 -0.18
N THR A 482 -6.29 -5.33 -0.58
CA THR A 482 -5.89 -6.53 -1.33
C THR A 482 -5.81 -7.77 -0.45
N SER A 483 -5.25 -7.67 0.76
CA SER A 483 -5.12 -8.82 1.69
C SER A 483 -6.45 -9.30 2.25
N ARG A 484 -7.49 -8.44 2.26
CA ARG A 484 -8.86 -8.76 2.66
C ARG A 484 -9.75 -9.22 1.50
N ASP A 485 -9.18 -9.34 0.30
CA ASP A 485 -9.87 -9.77 -0.90
C ASP A 485 -11.05 -8.85 -1.31
N TYR A 486 -10.99 -7.57 -0.89
CA TYR A 486 -11.94 -6.56 -1.38
C TYR A 486 -11.60 -6.12 -2.80
N VAL A 487 -10.31 -6.08 -3.10
CA VAL A 487 -9.76 -5.64 -4.38
C VAL A 487 -8.70 -6.62 -4.83
N ARG A 488 -8.72 -6.97 -6.10
CA ARG A 488 -7.64 -7.71 -6.76
C ARG A 488 -6.85 -6.80 -7.69
N ILE A 489 -5.61 -7.18 -7.94
CA ILE A 489 -4.73 -6.45 -8.87
C ILE A 489 -4.56 -7.27 -10.14
N GLU A 490 -4.99 -6.72 -11.27
CA GLU A 490 -4.80 -7.31 -12.60
C GLU A 490 -4.20 -6.26 -13.53
N LYS A 491 -3.13 -6.60 -14.23
CA LYS A 491 -2.40 -5.69 -15.14
C LYS A 491 -2.10 -4.31 -14.51
N LYS A 492 -1.69 -4.31 -13.22
CA LYS A 492 -1.44 -3.11 -12.39
C LYS A 492 -2.69 -2.27 -12.08
N GLN A 493 -3.89 -2.75 -12.35
CA GLN A 493 -5.15 -2.08 -12.07
C GLN A 493 -5.84 -2.68 -10.85
N LEU A 494 -6.46 -1.84 -10.04
CA LEU A 494 -7.27 -2.21 -8.89
C LEU A 494 -8.70 -2.50 -9.36
N ILE A 495 -9.14 -3.73 -9.17
CA ILE A 495 -10.49 -4.19 -9.56
C ILE A 495 -11.22 -4.63 -8.31
N PRO A 496 -12.39 -4.04 -7.98
CA PRO A 496 -13.17 -4.45 -6.83
C PRO A 496 -13.81 -5.81 -7.06
N ASN A 497 -13.81 -6.65 -6.01
CA ASN A 497 -14.53 -7.92 -6.01
C ASN A 497 -16.00 -7.70 -5.63
N GLU A 498 -16.88 -8.65 -5.87
CA GLU A 498 -18.33 -8.55 -5.57
C GLU A 498 -18.61 -8.16 -4.11
N ILE A 499 -17.80 -8.66 -3.20
CA ILE A 499 -17.93 -8.33 -1.77
C ILE A 499 -17.71 -6.85 -1.48
N ALA A 500 -16.89 -6.15 -2.28
CA ALA A 500 -16.69 -4.71 -2.14
C ALA A 500 -17.96 -3.94 -2.47
N PHE A 501 -18.67 -4.30 -3.53
CA PHE A 501 -19.95 -3.66 -3.89
C PHE A 501 -21.00 -3.88 -2.81
N SER A 502 -21.12 -5.12 -2.31
CA SER A 502 -22.06 -5.43 -1.23
C SER A 502 -21.75 -4.65 0.05
N MET A 503 -20.46 -4.55 0.40
CA MET A 503 -20.00 -3.82 1.59
C MET A 503 -20.24 -2.31 1.44
N ILE A 504 -19.86 -1.73 0.30
CA ILE A 504 -20.05 -0.29 0.05
C ILE A 504 -21.55 0.05 -0.01
N GLY A 505 -22.39 -0.78 -0.65
CA GLY A 505 -23.83 -0.55 -0.67
C GLY A 505 -24.45 -0.46 0.73
N VAL A 506 -24.10 -1.38 1.63
CA VAL A 506 -24.57 -1.33 3.03
C VAL A 506 -24.01 -0.10 3.76
N LEU A 507 -22.76 0.27 3.52
CA LEU A 507 -22.16 1.42 4.17
C LEU A 507 -22.74 2.75 3.66
N GLU A 508 -23.04 2.88 2.38
CA GLU A 508 -23.70 4.05 1.79
C GLU A 508 -25.10 4.25 2.36
N GLU A 509 -25.88 3.18 2.50
CA GLU A 509 -27.26 3.25 2.98
C GLU A 509 -27.35 3.56 4.48
N HIS A 510 -26.48 2.96 5.30
CA HIS A 510 -26.63 3.00 6.76
C HIS A 510 -25.50 3.77 7.49
N PHE A 511 -24.35 3.95 6.87
CA PHE A 511 -23.15 4.57 7.46
C PHE A 511 -22.45 5.52 6.47
N SER A 512 -23.25 6.35 5.77
CA SER A 512 -22.76 7.24 4.71
C SER A 512 -21.49 8.01 5.10
N ASN A 513 -21.41 8.52 6.33
CA ASN A 513 -20.24 9.26 6.82
C ASN A 513 -18.93 8.41 6.79
N ILE A 514 -19.00 7.08 6.98
CA ILE A 514 -17.79 6.22 7.03
C ILE A 514 -17.18 6.03 5.65
N VAL A 515 -17.95 6.20 4.60
CA VAL A 515 -17.50 6.10 3.20
C VAL A 515 -17.36 7.45 2.52
N ASP A 516 -17.82 8.52 3.20
CA ASP A 516 -17.73 9.87 2.69
C ASP A 516 -16.30 10.40 2.73
N SER A 517 -15.86 10.95 1.59
CA SER A 517 -14.49 11.45 1.41
C SER A 517 -14.26 12.74 2.19
N GLU A 518 -15.23 13.66 2.22
CA GLU A 518 -15.12 14.94 2.92
C GLU A 518 -15.12 14.74 4.42
N PHE A 519 -16.00 13.87 4.91
CA PHE A 519 -16.03 13.50 6.33
C PHE A 519 -14.70 12.89 6.80
N THR A 520 -14.14 11.98 6.00
CA THR A 520 -12.85 11.35 6.33
C THR A 520 -11.71 12.37 6.30
N SER A 521 -11.68 13.24 5.30
CA SER A 521 -10.71 14.34 5.21
C SER A 521 -10.81 15.29 6.40
N HIS A 522 -12.04 15.70 6.77
CA HIS A 522 -12.27 16.56 7.92
C HIS A 522 -11.79 15.95 9.24
N LEU A 523 -11.99 14.65 9.43
CA LEU A 523 -11.43 13.97 10.61
C LEU A 523 -9.89 13.95 10.61
N GLU A 524 -9.25 13.78 9.45
CA GLU A 524 -7.79 13.89 9.36
C GLU A 524 -7.29 15.33 9.65
N GLU A 525 -8.03 16.35 9.22
CA GLU A 525 -7.76 17.76 9.58
C GLU A 525 -7.92 17.98 11.09
N LYS A 526 -8.95 17.41 11.72
CA LYS A 526 -9.13 17.50 13.19
C LYS A 526 -7.98 16.85 13.95
N LEU A 527 -7.42 15.74 13.44
CA LEU A 527 -6.23 15.13 14.03
C LEU A 527 -4.99 16.04 13.87
N ASP A 528 -4.88 16.78 12.78
CA ASP A 528 -3.82 17.78 12.59
C ASP A 528 -4.03 18.96 13.55
N GLU A 529 -5.26 19.43 13.74
CA GLU A 529 -5.59 20.48 14.71
C GLU A 529 -5.25 20.08 16.15
N ILE A 530 -5.49 18.81 16.55
CA ILE A 530 -5.09 18.31 17.87
C ILE A 530 -3.56 18.38 18.03
N ALA A 531 -2.80 17.97 17.03
CA ALA A 531 -1.34 18.02 17.08
C ALA A 531 -0.80 19.46 17.19
N LEU A 532 -1.57 20.44 16.70
CA LEU A 532 -1.24 21.88 16.77
C LEU A 532 -1.84 22.59 17.99
N ASP A 533 -2.41 21.86 18.96
CA ASP A 533 -3.11 22.41 20.14
C ASP A 533 -4.30 23.32 19.80
N LYS A 534 -4.98 23.05 18.68
CA LYS A 534 -6.13 23.84 18.20
C LYS A 534 -7.48 23.14 18.41
N ALA A 535 -7.47 21.87 18.82
CA ALA A 535 -8.69 21.09 19.08
C ALA A 535 -8.51 20.17 20.28
N ASP A 536 -9.57 20.03 21.08
CA ASP A 536 -9.62 19.09 22.19
C ASP A 536 -9.89 17.66 21.67
N TRP A 537 -9.01 16.74 21.99
CA TRP A 537 -9.07 15.37 21.48
C TRP A 537 -10.22 14.54 22.06
N GLN A 538 -10.65 14.81 23.30
CA GLN A 538 -11.80 14.15 23.93
C GLN A 538 -13.10 14.58 23.23
N LYS A 539 -13.19 15.88 22.93
CA LYS A 539 -14.33 16.43 22.20
C LYS A 539 -14.44 15.82 20.79
N VAL A 540 -13.33 15.71 20.06
CA VAL A 540 -13.31 15.08 18.72
C VAL A 540 -13.79 13.63 18.79
N LEU A 541 -13.42 12.88 19.83
CA LEU A 541 -13.92 11.51 20.04
C LEU A 541 -15.40 11.47 20.38
N SER A 542 -15.85 12.35 21.26
CA SER A 542 -17.27 12.45 21.69
C SER A 542 -18.16 12.81 20.52
N ASP A 543 -17.82 13.85 19.76
CA ASP A 543 -18.55 14.33 18.58
C ASP A 543 -18.69 13.24 17.49
N PHE A 544 -17.72 12.31 17.42
CA PHE A 544 -17.78 11.15 16.52
C PHE A 544 -18.57 9.98 17.13
N TYR A 545 -18.32 9.63 18.39
CA TYR A 545 -18.74 8.37 19.00
C TYR A 545 -20.27 8.25 19.14
N TYR A 546 -20.93 9.25 19.68
CA TYR A 546 -22.36 9.15 19.99
C TYR A 546 -23.22 9.03 18.72
N PRO A 547 -23.08 9.89 17.70
CA PRO A 547 -23.84 9.72 16.46
C PRO A 547 -23.53 8.41 15.74
N PHE A 548 -22.27 7.94 15.84
CA PHE A 548 -21.88 6.66 15.26
C PHE A 548 -22.54 5.47 15.97
N MET A 549 -22.64 5.50 17.31
CA MET A 549 -23.30 4.43 18.08
C MET A 549 -24.82 4.39 17.85
N GLU A 550 -25.48 5.51 17.61
CA GLU A 550 -26.87 5.56 17.20
C GLU A 550 -27.05 4.84 15.85
N LYS A 551 -26.21 5.13 14.86
CA LYS A 551 -26.21 4.43 13.57
C LYS A 551 -25.93 2.93 13.70
N ILE A 552 -25.00 2.53 14.57
CA ILE A 552 -24.75 1.10 14.87
C ILE A 552 -26.00 0.43 15.45
N SER A 553 -26.70 1.10 16.35
CA SER A 553 -27.94 0.57 16.96
C SER A 553 -29.05 0.43 15.91
N ALA A 554 -29.28 1.46 15.09
CA ALA A 554 -30.24 1.43 14.00
C ALA A 554 -29.89 0.33 12.96
N GLY A 555 -28.60 0.18 12.63
CA GLY A 555 -28.13 -0.82 11.68
C GLY A 555 -28.32 -2.27 12.11
N LYS A 556 -28.37 -2.56 13.42
CA LYS A 556 -28.62 -3.92 13.92
C LYS A 556 -29.99 -4.45 13.47
N THR A 557 -31.01 -3.60 13.45
CA THR A 557 -32.37 -3.94 13.04
C THR A 557 -32.62 -3.60 11.57
N GLY A 558 -32.17 -2.46 11.07
CA GLY A 558 -32.44 -1.93 9.73
C GLY A 558 -31.76 -2.68 8.61
N ILE A 559 -30.51 -3.15 8.81
CA ILE A 559 -29.78 -3.83 7.73
C ILE A 559 -30.39 -5.21 7.48
N LYS A 560 -30.89 -5.44 6.25
CA LYS A 560 -31.31 -6.76 5.80
C LYS A 560 -30.08 -7.67 5.67
N SER A 561 -30.21 -8.93 6.11
CA SER A 561 -29.11 -9.88 5.96
C SER A 561 -28.88 -10.20 4.49
N LEU A 562 -27.69 -9.91 3.98
CA LEU A 562 -27.23 -10.30 2.65
C LEU A 562 -26.67 -11.74 2.62
N LYS A 563 -26.76 -12.46 3.73
CA LYS A 563 -26.44 -13.90 3.81
C LYS A 563 -27.52 -14.71 3.12
N THR A 564 -27.79 -14.43 1.86
CA THR A 564 -28.71 -15.22 1.06
C THR A 564 -28.08 -16.58 0.84
N ALA A 565 -28.65 -17.55 1.53
CA ALA A 565 -28.49 -18.94 1.16
C ALA A 565 -29.11 -19.11 -0.23
N THR A 566 -28.28 -19.28 -1.26
CA THR A 566 -28.80 -19.50 -2.63
C THR A 566 -29.53 -20.83 -2.65
N LEU A 567 -30.83 -20.81 -2.92
CA LEU A 567 -31.59 -22.03 -3.15
C LEU A 567 -30.99 -22.76 -4.35
N ILE A 568 -30.68 -24.05 -4.20
CA ILE A 568 -30.11 -24.84 -5.28
C ILE A 568 -31.16 -25.66 -5.99
N GLY A 569 -32.47 -25.53 -5.64
CA GLY A 569 -33.57 -26.26 -6.24
C GLY A 569 -33.69 -27.72 -5.82
N GLU A 570 -32.89 -28.17 -4.85
CA GLU A 570 -32.92 -29.49 -4.29
C GLU A 570 -33.55 -29.53 -2.91
N LYS A 571 -34.26 -30.61 -2.58
CA LYS A 571 -34.83 -30.80 -1.24
C LYS A 571 -33.91 -31.61 -0.34
N CYS A 572 -33.92 -31.30 0.93
CA CYS A 572 -33.12 -31.96 1.94
C CYS A 572 -33.61 -33.42 2.12
N PRO A 573 -32.72 -34.41 2.02
CA PRO A 573 -33.10 -35.83 2.14
C PRO A 573 -33.52 -36.22 3.57
N GLU A 574 -33.16 -35.39 4.59
CA GLU A 574 -33.51 -35.68 5.99
C GLU A 574 -34.83 -35.06 6.44
N CYS A 575 -35.24 -33.91 5.86
CA CYS A 575 -36.42 -33.19 6.36
C CYS A 575 -37.31 -32.60 5.26
N GLY A 576 -37.00 -32.79 3.99
CA GLY A 576 -37.78 -32.29 2.85
C GLY A 576 -37.70 -30.76 2.62
N SER A 577 -37.04 -29.99 3.47
CA SER A 577 -36.85 -28.54 3.29
C SER A 577 -35.88 -28.26 2.13
N GLU A 578 -35.91 -27.04 1.58
CA GLU A 578 -35.01 -26.63 0.51
C GLU A 578 -33.53 -26.71 0.94
N LEU A 579 -32.65 -27.13 0.01
CA LEU A 579 -31.23 -27.06 0.20
C LEU A 579 -30.69 -25.73 -0.32
N VAL A 580 -29.70 -25.20 0.39
CA VAL A 580 -29.11 -23.89 0.16
C VAL A 580 -27.59 -23.97 0.07
N LEU A 581 -27.02 -23.27 -0.90
CA LEU A 581 -25.59 -23.07 -0.99
C LEU A 581 -25.15 -22.04 0.06
N ARG A 582 -24.20 -22.40 0.91
CA ARG A 582 -23.63 -21.53 1.93
C ARG A 582 -22.11 -21.48 1.80
N LYS A 583 -21.52 -20.33 2.10
CA LYS A 583 -20.06 -20.19 2.16
C LYS A 583 -19.57 -20.38 3.61
N GLY A 584 -18.77 -21.39 3.85
CA GLY A 584 -18.18 -21.73 5.15
C GLY A 584 -16.69 -21.42 5.22
N ARG A 585 -16.09 -21.71 6.37
CA ARG A 585 -14.64 -21.50 6.60
C ARG A 585 -13.74 -22.30 5.65
N TYR A 586 -14.24 -23.40 5.11
CA TYR A 586 -13.50 -24.34 4.26
C TYR A 586 -13.97 -24.35 2.80
N GLY A 587 -14.74 -23.33 2.37
CA GLY A 587 -15.30 -23.21 1.04
C GLY A 587 -16.82 -23.26 1.03
N GLU A 588 -17.39 -23.35 -0.17
CA GLU A 588 -18.82 -23.45 -0.36
C GLU A 588 -19.32 -24.88 -0.01
N PHE A 589 -20.45 -24.94 0.67
CA PHE A 589 -21.13 -26.20 1.01
C PHE A 589 -22.63 -26.05 0.91
N ILE A 590 -23.30 -27.13 0.61
CA ILE A 590 -24.76 -27.22 0.56
C ILE A 590 -25.24 -27.61 1.95
N ALA A 591 -26.24 -26.90 2.48
CA ALA A 591 -26.87 -27.16 3.77
C ALA A 591 -28.39 -27.08 3.71
N CYS A 592 -29.05 -27.70 4.65
CA CYS A 592 -30.50 -27.58 4.78
C CYS A 592 -30.90 -26.17 5.24
N SER A 593 -31.92 -25.57 4.60
CA SER A 593 -32.48 -24.26 4.99
C SER A 593 -33.08 -24.27 6.39
N ASN A 594 -33.48 -25.43 6.89
CA ASN A 594 -34.10 -25.62 8.21
C ASN A 594 -33.07 -25.76 9.37
N PHE A 595 -31.79 -25.43 9.12
CA PHE A 595 -30.80 -25.36 10.20
C PHE A 595 -31.18 -24.25 11.21
N PRO A 596 -31.10 -24.49 12.54
CA PRO A 596 -30.44 -25.59 13.25
C PRO A 596 -31.30 -26.84 13.52
N LYS A 597 -32.59 -26.85 13.15
CA LYS A 597 -33.47 -28.00 13.39
C LYS A 597 -33.04 -29.22 12.58
N CYS A 598 -32.62 -29.02 11.34
CA CYS A 598 -32.00 -30.05 10.51
C CYS A 598 -30.53 -29.70 10.26
N LYS A 599 -29.62 -30.65 10.54
CA LYS A 599 -28.16 -30.43 10.44
C LYS A 599 -27.55 -30.97 9.15
N TYR A 600 -28.36 -31.36 8.20
CA TYR A 600 -27.87 -31.89 6.92
C TYR A 600 -26.97 -30.90 6.20
N SER A 601 -25.79 -31.37 5.79
CA SER A 601 -24.86 -30.59 4.95
C SER A 601 -23.97 -31.50 4.12
N ARG A 602 -23.59 -31.03 2.91
CA ARG A 602 -22.65 -31.70 2.01
C ARG A 602 -21.74 -30.68 1.32
N ASN A 603 -20.56 -31.12 0.87
CA ASN A 603 -19.64 -30.26 0.11
C ASN A 603 -20.16 -30.12 -1.32
N VAL A 604 -19.90 -28.94 -1.96
CA VAL A 604 -20.12 -28.75 -3.40
C VAL A 604 -19.04 -29.55 -4.13
N ALA A 605 -19.46 -30.49 -5.00
CA ALA A 605 -18.53 -31.20 -5.88
C ALA A 605 -17.95 -30.16 -6.88
N LYS A 606 -16.65 -30.09 -7.00
CA LYS A 606 -16.00 -29.40 -8.13
C LYS A 606 -16.11 -30.31 -9.36
N ASP A 607 -17.12 -30.07 -10.15
CA ASP A 607 -17.20 -30.66 -11.48
C ASP A 607 -16.23 -29.91 -12.39
N ASN A 608 -15.10 -30.54 -12.69
CA ASN A 608 -14.32 -30.24 -13.89
C ASN A 608 -14.99 -30.95 -15.07
N GLU A 609 -15.24 -30.15 -16.08
CA GLU A 609 -15.82 -30.54 -17.39
C GLU A 609 -15.29 -31.85 -17.95
N LYS A 610 -16.17 -32.76 -18.36
CA LYS A 610 -16.34 -33.22 -19.75
C LYS A 610 -17.41 -34.31 -19.88
N SER A 611 -18.28 -34.06 -20.83
CA SER A 611 -19.07 -34.97 -21.68
C SER A 611 -20.19 -35.76 -21.06
N ALA A 612 -21.30 -35.58 -21.75
CA ALA A 612 -22.60 -36.23 -21.71
C ALA A 612 -22.57 -37.76 -21.73
N GLU A 613 -23.66 -38.25 -21.24
CA GLU A 613 -24.39 -39.48 -21.53
C GLU A 613 -24.35 -40.61 -20.50
N THR A 614 -25.58 -40.97 -20.20
CA THR A 614 -26.11 -42.23 -19.67
C THR A 614 -25.94 -42.57 -18.18
N GLY A 615 -27.14 -42.71 -17.64
CA GLY A 615 -27.60 -43.15 -16.34
C GLY A 615 -26.85 -44.27 -15.65
N THR A 616 -26.99 -44.23 -14.39
CA THR A 616 -27.26 -45.26 -13.39
C THR A 616 -26.45 -45.08 -12.09
N THR A 617 -27.23 -45.02 -10.98
CA THR A 617 -26.94 -45.51 -9.63
C THR A 617 -25.64 -45.10 -8.91
N THR A 618 -25.88 -44.29 -7.85
CA THR A 618 -25.21 -44.27 -6.53
C THR A 618 -23.97 -45.15 -6.33
N ALA A 619 -22.81 -44.53 -6.24
CA ALA A 619 -21.69 -45.08 -5.51
C ALA A 619 -21.04 -43.97 -4.64
N ALA A 620 -20.99 -44.19 -3.32
CA ALA A 620 -20.28 -43.40 -2.35
C ALA A 620 -18.81 -43.24 -2.77
N LYS A 621 -18.28 -42.00 -2.82
CA LYS A 621 -16.83 -41.75 -3.02
C LYS A 621 -16.04 -42.49 -1.94
N PRO A 622 -14.93 -43.16 -2.27
CA PRO A 622 -14.12 -43.89 -1.31
C PRO A 622 -13.59 -42.91 -0.26
N LYS A 623 -13.79 -43.22 1.02
CA LYS A 623 -13.04 -42.64 2.14
C LYS A 623 -11.56 -42.81 1.76
N ARG A 624 -10.77 -41.72 1.79
CA ARG A 624 -9.30 -41.85 1.80
C ARG A 624 -8.96 -42.87 2.85
N GLU A 625 -8.42 -44.02 2.45
CA GLU A 625 -7.87 -45.00 3.37
C GLU A 625 -6.82 -44.32 4.19
N LEU A 626 -7.06 -44.24 5.50
CA LEU A 626 -6.08 -43.72 6.46
C LEU A 626 -4.92 -44.72 6.45
N LYS A 627 -3.71 -44.28 6.21
CA LYS A 627 -2.52 -45.10 6.27
C LYS A 627 -2.42 -45.67 7.68
N LYS A 628 -2.60 -46.98 7.81
CA LYS A 628 -2.46 -47.71 9.08
C LYS A 628 -1.00 -48.02 9.32
N LEU A 629 -0.58 -47.97 10.58
CA LEU A 629 0.74 -48.39 10.98
C LEU A 629 0.62 -49.78 11.59
N ASP A 630 1.62 -50.63 11.35
CA ASP A 630 1.71 -51.97 11.95
C ASP A 630 2.21 -51.95 13.40
N VAL A 631 1.76 -50.93 14.16
CA VAL A 631 2.11 -50.71 15.55
C VAL A 631 0.82 -50.59 16.36
N PRO A 632 0.61 -51.45 17.38
CA PRO A 632 -0.58 -51.35 18.21
C PRO A 632 -0.57 -50.09 19.10
N CYS A 633 -1.74 -49.56 19.34
CA CYS A 633 -1.91 -48.42 20.22
C CYS A 633 -1.46 -48.74 21.63
N PRO A 634 -0.52 -47.99 22.26
CA PRO A 634 -0.01 -48.25 23.59
C PRO A 634 -1.05 -48.10 24.71
N LYS A 635 -2.20 -47.45 24.43
CA LYS A 635 -3.30 -47.27 25.40
C LYS A 635 -4.37 -48.33 25.33
N CYS A 636 -4.71 -48.83 24.13
CA CYS A 636 -5.85 -49.75 23.98
C CYS A 636 -5.59 -50.94 23.07
N GLY A 637 -4.39 -51.13 22.56
CA GLY A 637 -4.03 -52.21 21.64
C GLY A 637 -4.63 -52.09 20.21
N GLY A 638 -5.47 -51.09 19.95
CA GLY A 638 -6.09 -50.89 18.61
C GLY A 638 -5.10 -50.34 17.57
N GLU A 639 -5.54 -50.25 16.34
CA GLU A 639 -4.70 -49.74 15.22
C GLU A 639 -4.34 -48.26 15.38
N ILE A 640 -3.15 -47.86 14.98
CA ILE A 640 -2.73 -46.46 14.86
C ILE A 640 -2.84 -46.03 13.39
N VAL A 641 -3.41 -44.85 13.15
CA VAL A 641 -3.60 -44.26 11.83
C VAL A 641 -2.94 -42.90 11.70
N GLU A 642 -2.37 -42.66 10.52
CA GLU A 642 -1.80 -41.35 10.15
C GLU A 642 -2.94 -40.36 9.87
N ARG A 643 -2.86 -39.18 10.50
CA ARG A 643 -3.83 -38.09 10.33
C ARG A 643 -3.09 -36.77 10.09
N PHE A 644 -3.81 -35.79 9.51
CA PHE A 644 -3.27 -34.46 9.22
C PHE A 644 -4.05 -33.38 9.96
N SER A 645 -3.32 -32.45 10.57
CA SER A 645 -3.85 -31.24 11.20
C SER A 645 -3.24 -29.98 10.58
N ARG A 646 -3.68 -28.79 11.01
CA ARG A 646 -3.05 -27.51 10.61
C ARG A 646 -1.57 -27.38 11.01
N ARG A 647 -1.15 -28.15 12.01
CA ARG A 647 0.24 -28.16 12.53
C ARG A 647 1.10 -29.24 11.86
N GLY A 648 0.54 -29.95 10.88
CA GLY A 648 1.21 -31.03 10.18
C GLY A 648 0.65 -32.42 10.47
N LYS A 649 1.41 -33.44 10.10
CA LYS A 649 1.11 -34.85 10.26
C LYS A 649 1.19 -35.27 11.74
N PHE A 650 0.27 -36.13 12.16
CA PHE A 650 0.25 -36.74 13.48
C PHE A 650 -0.35 -38.16 13.43
N TYR A 651 -0.14 -38.93 14.48
CA TYR A 651 -0.59 -40.31 14.58
C TYR A 651 -1.59 -40.44 15.72
N GLY A 652 -2.71 -41.10 15.50
CA GLY A 652 -3.76 -41.27 16.48
C GLY A 652 -4.39 -42.65 16.44
N CYS A 653 -5.00 -43.09 17.55
CA CYS A 653 -5.71 -44.36 17.59
C CYS A 653 -6.94 -44.35 16.66
N ALA A 654 -7.18 -45.44 15.96
CA ALA A 654 -8.37 -45.61 15.14
C ALA A 654 -9.67 -45.70 15.97
N ASN A 655 -9.58 -46.06 17.25
CA ASN A 655 -10.72 -46.17 18.15
C ASN A 655 -11.15 -44.81 18.77
N TYR A 656 -10.61 -43.68 18.29
CA TYR A 656 -11.10 -42.37 18.74
C TYR A 656 -12.58 -42.19 18.42
N PRO A 657 -13.44 -41.69 19.36
CA PRO A 657 -13.12 -41.03 20.63
C PRO A 657 -13.01 -41.97 21.84
N LYS A 658 -13.19 -43.29 21.69
CA LYS A 658 -13.07 -44.23 22.80
C LYS A 658 -11.63 -44.33 23.35
N CYS A 659 -10.63 -44.08 22.51
CA CYS A 659 -9.22 -44.01 22.89
C CYS A 659 -8.64 -42.69 22.37
N ASP A 660 -8.06 -41.89 23.27
CA ASP A 660 -7.52 -40.53 23.00
C ASP A 660 -6.02 -40.51 22.71
N PHE A 661 -5.41 -41.65 22.39
CA PHE A 661 -3.98 -41.72 22.08
C PHE A 661 -3.65 -40.87 20.86
N ILE A 662 -2.65 -40.01 21.02
CA ILE A 662 -2.11 -39.14 19.96
C ILE A 662 -0.59 -39.00 20.08
N SER A 663 0.13 -39.00 18.95
CA SER A 663 1.58 -38.77 18.87
C SER A 663 1.90 -37.86 17.71
N ASN A 664 2.79 -36.88 17.92
CA ASN A 664 3.29 -36.01 16.88
C ASN A 664 4.43 -36.66 16.05
N TYR A 665 4.93 -37.80 16.51
CA TYR A 665 5.99 -38.57 15.88
C TYR A 665 5.51 -39.99 15.62
N GLU A 666 6.06 -40.64 14.58
CA GLU A 666 5.70 -41.98 14.18
C GLU A 666 6.05 -42.99 15.29
N PRO A 667 5.07 -43.68 15.90
CA PRO A 667 5.34 -44.77 16.82
C PRO A 667 6.00 -45.96 16.10
N VAL A 668 6.93 -46.61 16.77
CA VAL A 668 7.59 -47.83 16.25
C VAL A 668 7.32 -49.03 17.18
N ALA A 669 7.26 -50.24 16.62
CA ALA A 669 6.91 -51.44 17.37
C ALA A 669 7.94 -51.84 18.41
N GLN A 670 9.20 -51.43 18.24
CA GLN A 670 10.30 -51.73 19.14
C GLN A 670 10.10 -51.04 20.51
N LYS A 671 10.29 -51.74 21.57
CA LYS A 671 10.34 -51.19 22.93
C LYS A 671 11.76 -50.81 23.32
N CYS A 672 11.88 -49.86 24.23
CA CYS A 672 13.18 -49.43 24.73
C CYS A 672 13.86 -50.57 25.52
N ASP A 673 15.09 -50.89 25.19
CA ASP A 673 15.90 -51.93 25.80
C ASP A 673 16.31 -51.60 27.26
N GLU A 674 16.30 -50.30 27.63
CA GLU A 674 16.65 -49.89 29.01
C GLU A 674 15.45 -49.84 29.95
N CYS A 675 14.27 -49.43 29.48
CA CYS A 675 13.14 -49.16 30.37
C CYS A 675 11.81 -49.72 29.90
N GLY A 676 11.78 -50.50 28.79
CA GLY A 676 10.56 -51.07 28.23
C GLY A 676 9.54 -50.05 27.67
N GLY A 677 9.89 -48.77 27.66
CA GLY A 677 9.01 -47.68 27.19
C GLY A 677 8.79 -47.71 25.68
N ASP A 678 7.71 -47.05 25.22
CA ASP A 678 7.38 -46.91 23.77
C ASP A 678 8.40 -46.03 23.06
N MET A 679 8.73 -46.42 21.83
CA MET A 679 9.67 -45.70 20.99
C MET A 679 8.95 -44.92 19.87
N ILE A 680 9.50 -43.75 19.53
CA ILE A 680 9.03 -42.91 18.42
C ILE A 680 10.17 -42.59 17.46
N LYS A 681 9.88 -42.48 16.19
CA LYS A 681 10.82 -42.12 15.12
C LYS A 681 10.86 -40.61 14.95
N LYS A 682 12.06 -40.02 14.96
CA LYS A 682 12.30 -38.58 14.73
C LYS A 682 13.34 -38.38 13.64
N GLU A 683 12.99 -37.52 12.68
CA GLU A 683 13.91 -37.04 11.64
C GLU A 683 14.49 -35.69 12.08
N LEU A 684 15.80 -35.64 12.20
CA LEU A 684 16.58 -34.45 12.57
C LEU A 684 17.62 -34.17 11.48
N LYS A 685 18.19 -32.95 11.49
CA LYS A 685 19.21 -32.53 10.50
C LYS A 685 20.47 -33.44 10.44
N LYS A 686 20.69 -34.25 11.47
CA LYS A 686 21.83 -35.19 11.58
C LYS A 686 21.47 -36.65 11.28
N GLY A 687 20.23 -36.93 10.83
CA GLY A 687 19.77 -38.29 10.56
C GLY A 687 18.46 -38.64 11.21
N THR A 688 18.03 -39.90 11.02
CA THR A 688 16.79 -40.46 11.58
C THR A 688 17.13 -41.28 12.85
N PHE A 689 16.40 -40.98 13.94
CA PHE A 689 16.60 -41.59 15.25
C PHE A 689 15.31 -42.22 15.77
N THR A 690 15.43 -43.30 16.56
CA THR A 690 14.39 -43.69 17.51
C THR A 690 14.66 -43.04 18.85
N GLU A 691 13.62 -42.55 19.53
CA GLU A 691 13.70 -41.94 20.87
C GLU A 691 12.65 -42.57 21.78
N CYS A 692 13.09 -42.99 22.96
CA CYS A 692 12.17 -43.53 23.99
C CYS A 692 11.30 -42.42 24.56
N THR A 693 10.00 -42.63 24.65
CA THR A 693 9.04 -41.65 25.22
C THR A 693 9.25 -41.46 26.73
N LYS A 694 9.79 -42.48 27.42
CA LYS A 694 9.97 -42.52 28.89
C LYS A 694 11.37 -42.07 29.32
N CYS A 695 12.44 -42.74 28.92
CA CYS A 695 13.81 -42.42 29.34
C CYS A 695 14.60 -41.51 28.41
N LYS A 696 14.04 -41.16 27.24
CA LYS A 696 14.66 -40.27 26.22
C LYS A 696 15.90 -40.82 25.53
N LYS A 697 16.24 -42.10 25.73
CA LYS A 697 17.33 -42.73 24.99
C LYS A 697 17.10 -42.63 23.50
N LYS A 698 18.16 -42.27 22.78
CA LYS A 698 18.14 -42.10 21.31
C LYS A 698 19.06 -43.12 20.67
N THR A 699 18.58 -43.78 19.64
CA THR A 699 19.38 -44.69 18.82
C THR A 699 19.29 -44.23 17.37
N LEU A 700 20.43 -44.08 16.68
CA LEU A 700 20.52 -43.69 15.28
C LEU A 700 20.05 -44.85 14.38
N ILE A 701 19.16 -44.59 13.44
CA ILE A 701 18.69 -45.55 12.43
C ILE A 701 19.43 -45.36 11.11
N SER A 702 19.59 -44.13 10.66
CA SER A 702 20.30 -43.79 9.41
C SER A 702 20.86 -42.37 9.47
N GLU A 703 22.01 -42.14 8.88
CA GLU A 703 22.56 -40.82 8.60
C GLU A 703 21.97 -40.27 7.29
N ASN A 704 21.66 -38.95 7.26
CA ASN A 704 21.15 -38.25 6.06
C ASN A 704 22.31 -37.72 5.23
#